data_b19b5ff2f033634c1c72ce23106b10f2
#
_entry.id   b19b5ff2f033634c1c72ce23106b10f2
#
_cell.length_a   1.000
_cell.length_b   1.000
_cell.length_c   1.000
_cell.angle_alpha   90.00
_cell.angle_beta   90.00
_cell.angle_gamma   90.00
#
_symmetry.space_group_name_H-M   'P 1'
#
loop_
_entity.id
_entity.type
_entity.pdbx_description
1 polymer ?
#
loop_
_entity_poly.entity_id
_entity_poly.type
_entity_poly.pdbx_seq_one_letter_code
_entity_poly.pdbx_strand_id
1 'polypeptide(L)'
;MISTAIRVARVGSAAELAAAALVMLGFPCLMLAALVPSVPAFAAAAVVTYLADHYLHRKGSYLINRLSKVRAGLSIRFLIRQLLLVLLLVRLSLPGHAVLYGAIACFIAFYSLQAPHGALTTLIRNRRKMPVATRNVDLKSRIRIPDAPPRRLLHRSAEKMLHLDLFAVAGILVFAGLGSAVAAAAGIGLTLGLGCLYVLLLLPYVRGRKIPPKGEAVLSAIDDWLAAYRPETVLYFSGSRNSAYQVNMWLQTMERLDARPLIILRERVILNNLAPTTVPVVCVPGGVHLMNMDLSTVRVALYAANVGKNIHLLRVPTMKHVFIGHGDSDKLASVNPFSKVYDEVWTAGRAGRDRYVIADVGVRDDAIVEVGRPQLAPIQAWEDVPEALRDAAGEGVPTVLYAPTWEGWDGNPGNTSIVLAGENIVEKLVQADPPVRVLYKPHPFTGTVSAEAGAAHRRITALVEKAAAERAADRRFASDPAAQAQAKTELDRIEARLAVLAGADGGKGDEAEATRDGVVDIERHKEVARLRAEWNTAYWRSFPAYEHRVITGAEPRLYDCFNVSAAMVSDISSVVSDFIASGKPYAVTDSAELGVEEFKRQNTAVRAAVILSNSAAELGSLLDAVRAPAADPLAGDRKELKRYLLGPDEPKSIDQFNAAVADLALKSEARNAGQRSQAGAAEDAELATALPGQRSPAADDTDGATTP
;
A
#
# COMPACT_ATOMS: atom_id res chain seq x y z
N MET A 1 11.24 16.16 29.01
CA MET A 1 9.86 16.69 29.10
C MET A 1 9.27 17.07 27.71
N ILE A 2 9.93 17.90 26.89
CA ILE A 2 9.42 18.29 25.55
C ILE A 2 9.22 17.09 24.63
N SER A 3 10.20 16.16 24.55
CA SER A 3 10.11 14.94 23.74
C SER A 3 8.96 14.00 24.17
N THR A 4 8.69 13.93 25.46
CA THR A 4 7.58 13.16 26.02
C THR A 4 6.22 13.80 25.68
N ALA A 5 6.13 15.12 25.78
CA ALA A 5 4.91 15.86 25.40
C ALA A 5 4.62 15.72 23.88
N ILE A 6 5.61 15.78 23.02
CA ILE A 6 5.51 15.54 21.59
C ILE A 6 4.97 14.14 21.29
N ARG A 7 5.49 13.12 21.99
CA ARG A 7 5.08 11.72 21.82
C ARG A 7 3.64 11.48 22.30
N VAL A 8 3.28 11.99 23.47
CA VAL A 8 1.94 11.85 24.06
C VAL A 8 0.88 12.63 23.24
N ALA A 9 1.22 13.82 22.72
CA ALA A 9 0.34 14.63 21.92
C ALA A 9 0.25 14.19 20.44
N ARG A 10 1.04 13.22 19.98
CA ARG A 10 1.21 12.84 18.58
C ARG A 10 1.51 14.03 17.67
N VAL A 11 2.36 14.93 18.13
CA VAL A 11 2.78 16.13 17.41
C VAL A 11 3.98 15.76 16.54
N GLY A 12 3.94 16.16 15.25
CA GLY A 12 5.00 15.81 14.31
C GLY A 12 6.34 16.52 14.56
N SER A 13 6.30 17.70 15.24
CA SER A 13 7.52 18.48 15.52
C SER A 13 7.33 19.48 16.67
N ALA A 14 8.44 19.93 17.27
CA ALA A 14 8.44 21.00 18.28
C ALA A 14 7.85 22.30 17.73
N ALA A 15 8.07 22.60 16.45
CA ALA A 15 7.51 23.79 15.79
C ALA A 15 5.98 23.75 15.68
N GLU A 16 5.36 22.59 15.50
CA GLU A 16 3.90 22.45 15.54
C GLU A 16 3.34 22.69 16.92
N LEU A 17 4.03 22.21 17.95
CA LEU A 17 3.64 22.46 19.34
C LEU A 17 3.75 23.96 19.67
N ALA A 18 4.83 24.61 19.26
CA ALA A 18 5.01 26.06 19.42
C ALA A 18 3.92 26.85 18.69
N ALA A 19 3.59 26.50 17.46
CA ALA A 19 2.52 27.16 16.70
C ALA A 19 1.14 26.97 17.37
N ALA A 20 0.85 25.77 17.90
CA ALA A 20 -0.38 25.54 18.66
C ALA A 20 -0.43 26.37 19.96
N ALA A 21 0.68 26.49 20.68
CA ALA A 21 0.79 27.34 21.87
C ALA A 21 0.58 28.82 21.50
N LEU A 22 1.17 29.30 20.38
CA LEU A 22 0.98 30.65 19.90
C LEU A 22 -0.48 30.94 19.51
N VAL A 23 -1.19 29.98 18.92
CA VAL A 23 -2.62 30.11 18.67
C VAL A 23 -3.37 30.22 20.00
N MET A 24 -3.12 29.33 20.96
CA MET A 24 -3.84 29.28 22.23
C MET A 24 -3.61 30.55 23.10
N LEU A 25 -2.38 31.04 23.14
CA LEU A 25 -2.00 32.23 23.91
C LEU A 25 -2.35 33.54 23.18
N GLY A 26 -2.34 33.52 21.87
CA GLY A 26 -2.59 34.69 21.05
C GLY A 26 -4.03 35.26 21.21
N PHE A 27 -5.05 34.41 21.43
CA PHE A 27 -6.43 34.88 21.65
C PHE A 27 -6.61 35.60 22.98
N PRO A 28 -6.10 35.14 24.13
CA PRO A 28 -6.03 35.94 25.34
C PRO A 28 -5.31 37.29 25.15
N CYS A 29 -4.21 37.31 24.40
CA CYS A 29 -3.49 38.56 24.08
C CYS A 29 -4.37 39.52 23.24
N LEU A 30 -5.07 39.02 22.22
CA LEU A 30 -6.03 39.78 21.44
C LEU A 30 -7.15 40.36 22.30
N MET A 31 -7.67 39.53 23.21
CA MET A 31 -8.73 39.96 24.15
C MET A 31 -8.22 41.09 25.08
N LEU A 32 -7.04 40.93 25.66
CA LEU A 32 -6.43 41.94 26.52
C LEU A 32 -6.18 43.25 25.75
N ALA A 33 -5.66 43.16 24.53
CA ALA A 33 -5.39 44.31 23.67
C ALA A 33 -6.69 45.00 23.19
N ALA A 34 -7.83 44.30 23.17
CA ALA A 34 -9.16 44.91 22.91
C ALA A 34 -9.77 45.51 24.15
N LEU A 35 -9.61 44.92 25.33
CA LEU A 35 -10.15 45.42 26.60
C LEU A 35 -9.38 46.64 27.12
N VAL A 36 -8.04 46.59 27.02
CA VAL A 36 -7.12 47.72 27.25
C VAL A 36 -6.68 48.23 25.88
N PRO A 37 -7.44 49.17 25.27
CA PRO A 37 -7.37 49.44 23.85
C PRO A 37 -5.95 49.83 23.38
N SER A 38 -5.29 48.90 22.68
CA SER A 38 -3.94 49.07 22.11
C SER A 38 -3.88 48.50 20.69
N VAL A 39 -3.94 49.39 19.69
CA VAL A 39 -3.89 48.98 18.27
C VAL A 39 -2.60 48.22 17.92
N PRO A 40 -1.38 48.68 18.34
CA PRO A 40 -0.17 47.98 18.04
C PRO A 40 -0.11 46.55 18.67
N ALA A 41 -0.54 46.42 19.94
CA ALA A 41 -0.57 45.12 20.61
C ALA A 41 -1.56 44.17 19.95
N PHE A 42 -2.74 44.66 19.56
CA PHE A 42 -3.74 43.85 18.83
C PHE A 42 -3.21 43.43 17.47
N ALA A 43 -2.59 44.33 16.70
CA ALA A 43 -2.00 44.02 15.40
C ALA A 43 -0.92 42.94 15.50
N ALA A 44 0.01 43.05 16.47
CA ALA A 44 1.03 42.08 16.71
C ALA A 44 0.47 40.67 17.05
N ALA A 45 -0.51 40.64 17.99
CA ALA A 45 -1.20 39.41 18.36
C ALA A 45 -2.00 38.80 17.19
N ALA A 46 -2.63 39.63 16.35
CA ALA A 46 -3.31 39.17 15.15
C ALA A 46 -2.34 38.52 14.16
N VAL A 47 -1.23 39.20 13.83
CA VAL A 47 -0.20 38.63 12.94
C VAL A 47 0.30 37.28 13.45
N VAL A 48 0.63 37.17 14.74
CA VAL A 48 1.07 35.90 15.34
C VAL A 48 0.05 34.80 15.17
N THR A 49 -1.24 35.10 15.48
CA THR A 49 -2.30 34.07 15.36
C THR A 49 -2.59 33.68 13.92
N TYR A 50 -2.52 34.59 12.94
CA TYR A 50 -2.67 34.27 11.51
C TYR A 50 -1.52 33.40 10.99
N LEU A 51 -0.29 33.74 11.32
CA LEU A 51 0.89 32.96 10.91
C LEU A 51 0.90 31.57 11.52
N ALA A 52 0.57 31.44 12.79
CA ALA A 52 0.50 30.17 13.48
C ALA A 52 -0.64 29.28 12.94
N ASP A 53 -1.83 29.84 12.68
CA ASP A 53 -2.95 29.15 12.03
C ASP A 53 -2.54 28.66 10.63
N HIS A 54 -1.92 29.51 9.82
CA HIS A 54 -1.47 29.17 8.47
C HIS A 54 -0.43 28.04 8.50
N TYR A 55 0.57 28.13 9.40
CA TYR A 55 1.60 27.11 9.57
C TYR A 55 1.01 25.74 9.91
N LEU A 56 0.12 25.69 10.93
CA LEU A 56 -0.53 24.43 11.34
C LEU A 56 -1.32 23.80 10.19
N HIS A 57 -2.07 24.60 9.44
CA HIS A 57 -2.86 24.11 8.31
C HIS A 57 -1.99 23.68 7.12
N ARG A 58 -0.88 24.38 6.85
CA ARG A 58 0.06 24.02 5.79
C ARG A 58 0.73 22.68 6.06
N LYS A 59 1.06 22.38 7.29
CA LYS A 59 1.67 21.10 7.70
C LYS A 59 0.64 19.96 7.81
N GLY A 60 -0.66 20.25 7.78
CA GLY A 60 -1.70 19.24 8.01
C GLY A 60 -1.66 18.64 9.42
N SER A 61 -1.29 19.47 10.42
CA SER A 61 -1.05 19.03 11.78
C SER A 61 -2.25 18.31 12.39
N TYR A 62 -2.00 17.21 13.09
CA TYR A 62 -3.01 16.48 13.87
C TYR A 62 -3.68 17.35 14.94
N LEU A 63 -2.99 18.38 15.43
CA LEU A 63 -3.49 19.33 16.43
C LEU A 63 -4.72 20.10 15.94
N ILE A 64 -4.85 20.37 14.62
CA ILE A 64 -6.04 21.02 14.04
C ILE A 64 -7.30 20.19 14.31
N ASN A 65 -7.20 18.87 14.15
CA ASN A 65 -8.32 17.96 14.42
C ASN A 65 -8.68 17.95 15.92
N ARG A 66 -7.69 18.10 16.80
CA ARG A 66 -7.90 18.20 18.24
C ARG A 66 -8.58 19.53 18.60
N LEU A 67 -8.12 20.64 18.05
CA LEU A 67 -8.74 21.95 18.22
C LEU A 67 -10.20 21.96 17.76
N SER A 68 -10.52 21.31 16.65
CA SER A 68 -11.90 21.14 16.19
C SER A 68 -12.77 20.36 17.17
N LYS A 69 -12.23 19.31 17.81
CA LYS A 69 -12.96 18.50 18.80
C LYS A 69 -13.30 19.27 20.07
N VAL A 70 -12.45 20.21 20.47
CA VAL A 70 -12.71 21.10 21.63
C VAL A 70 -13.46 22.39 21.24
N ARG A 71 -14.17 22.38 20.09
CA ARG A 71 -14.93 23.50 19.54
C ARG A 71 -14.09 24.75 19.22
N ALA A 72 -12.77 24.64 19.15
CA ALA A 72 -11.85 25.67 18.69
C ALA A 72 -11.49 25.49 17.21
N GLY A 73 -12.49 25.15 16.39
CA GLY A 73 -12.34 24.95 14.93
C GLY A 73 -11.93 26.23 14.22
N LEU A 74 -11.50 26.08 12.94
CA LEU A 74 -10.98 27.18 12.15
C LEU A 74 -11.95 28.39 12.08
N SER A 75 -13.19 28.15 11.69
CA SER A 75 -14.21 29.22 11.55
C SER A 75 -14.46 29.97 12.86
N ILE A 76 -14.44 29.25 14.00
CA ILE A 76 -14.67 29.89 15.33
C ILE A 76 -13.49 30.80 15.67
N ARG A 77 -12.25 30.39 15.42
CA ARG A 77 -11.07 31.22 15.68
C ARG A 77 -11.11 32.51 14.87
N PHE A 78 -11.50 32.43 13.59
CA PHE A 78 -11.68 33.63 12.76
C PHE A 78 -12.80 34.54 13.28
N LEU A 79 -13.95 33.99 13.63
CA LEU A 79 -15.06 34.72 14.20
C LEU A 79 -14.66 35.45 15.51
N ILE A 80 -13.95 34.75 16.41
CA ILE A 80 -13.50 35.37 17.67
C ILE A 80 -12.55 36.54 17.38
N ARG A 81 -11.61 36.38 16.43
CA ARG A 81 -10.69 37.47 16.05
C ARG A 81 -11.43 38.69 15.51
N GLN A 82 -12.44 38.47 14.68
CA GLN A 82 -13.30 39.54 14.14
C GLN A 82 -14.12 40.24 15.24
N LEU A 83 -14.71 39.48 16.16
CA LEU A 83 -15.44 40.02 17.30
C LEU A 83 -14.54 40.84 18.24
N LEU A 84 -13.29 40.34 18.48
CA LEU A 84 -12.33 41.08 19.30
C LEU A 84 -11.86 42.37 18.60
N LEU A 85 -11.76 42.38 17.26
CA LEU A 85 -11.50 43.62 16.52
C LEU A 85 -12.64 44.61 16.62
N VAL A 86 -13.89 44.18 16.53
CA VAL A 86 -15.08 45.01 16.77
C VAL A 86 -15.06 45.56 18.18
N LEU A 87 -14.75 44.75 19.19
CA LEU A 87 -14.59 45.17 20.58
C LEU A 87 -13.53 46.27 20.74
N LEU A 88 -12.38 46.10 20.09
CA LEU A 88 -11.32 47.11 20.08
C LEU A 88 -11.83 48.44 19.54
N LEU A 89 -12.56 48.47 18.40
CA LEU A 89 -13.13 49.67 17.82
C LEU A 89 -14.12 50.37 18.77
N VAL A 90 -14.98 49.61 19.42
CA VAL A 90 -15.92 50.12 20.41
C VAL A 90 -15.20 50.74 21.60
N ARG A 91 -14.16 50.11 22.10
CA ARG A 91 -13.35 50.56 23.25
C ARG A 91 -12.51 51.80 22.96
N LEU A 92 -12.09 51.97 21.70
CA LEU A 92 -11.33 53.16 21.26
C LEU A 92 -12.22 54.43 21.16
N SER A 93 -13.55 54.27 21.16
CA SER A 93 -14.53 55.38 21.09
C SER A 93 -14.21 56.35 19.93
N LEU A 94 -13.74 55.83 18.79
CA LEU A 94 -13.34 56.64 17.65
C LEU A 94 -14.53 57.37 17.02
N PRO A 95 -14.35 58.63 16.60
CA PRO A 95 -15.36 59.30 15.79
C PRO A 95 -15.48 58.60 14.44
N GLY A 96 -16.64 58.07 14.12
CA GLY A 96 -16.87 57.38 12.86
C GLY A 96 -17.62 56.05 13.01
N HIS A 97 -18.86 56.12 13.51
CA HIS A 97 -19.76 54.96 13.57
C HIS A 97 -19.87 54.22 12.21
N ALA A 98 -19.66 54.92 11.07
CA ALA A 98 -19.72 54.34 9.76
C ALA A 98 -18.69 53.20 9.53
N VAL A 99 -17.45 53.32 10.03
CA VAL A 99 -16.45 52.26 9.92
C VAL A 99 -16.78 51.08 10.84
N LEU A 100 -17.27 51.34 12.04
CA LEU A 100 -17.72 50.27 12.95
C LEU A 100 -18.89 49.47 12.34
N TYR A 101 -19.93 50.14 11.85
CA TYR A 101 -21.05 49.46 11.20
C TYR A 101 -20.62 48.77 9.90
N GLY A 102 -19.72 49.40 9.12
CA GLY A 102 -19.12 48.81 7.92
C GLY A 102 -18.32 47.56 8.22
N ALA A 103 -17.53 47.51 9.30
CA ALA A 103 -16.81 46.34 9.75
C ALA A 103 -17.76 45.20 10.14
N ILE A 104 -18.79 45.50 10.94
CA ILE A 104 -19.80 44.50 11.34
C ILE A 104 -20.53 43.97 10.11
N ALA A 105 -21.03 44.84 9.23
CA ALA A 105 -21.68 44.43 7.99
C ALA A 105 -20.75 43.58 7.08
N CYS A 106 -19.47 43.99 6.96
CA CYS A 106 -18.47 43.22 6.23
C CYS A 106 -18.32 41.80 6.79
N PHE A 107 -18.14 41.65 8.10
CA PHE A 107 -17.92 40.33 8.70
C PHE A 107 -19.16 39.44 8.60
N ILE A 108 -20.37 39.99 8.75
CA ILE A 108 -21.63 39.27 8.54
C ILE A 108 -21.74 38.82 7.08
N ALA A 109 -21.54 39.73 6.12
CA ALA A 109 -21.59 39.41 4.69
C ALA A 109 -20.52 38.38 4.28
N PHE A 110 -19.32 38.55 4.78
CA PHE A 110 -18.20 37.63 4.51
C PHE A 110 -18.47 36.23 5.11
N TYR A 111 -19.05 36.18 6.32
CA TYR A 111 -19.44 34.90 6.92
C TYR A 111 -20.56 34.23 6.12
N SER A 112 -21.51 35.03 5.61
CA SER A 112 -22.59 34.55 4.74
C SER A 112 -22.06 33.97 3.42
N LEU A 113 -20.96 34.53 2.84
CA LEU A 113 -20.32 34.01 1.65
C LEU A 113 -19.66 32.60 1.85
N GLN A 114 -19.35 32.24 3.08
CA GLN A 114 -18.75 30.92 3.35
C GLN A 114 -19.75 29.78 3.12
N ALA A 115 -21.05 30.00 3.29
CA ALA A 115 -22.08 29.00 3.07
C ALA A 115 -22.12 28.54 1.58
N PRO A 116 -22.34 29.47 0.59
CA PRO A 116 -22.29 29.05 -0.83
C PRO A 116 -20.93 28.54 -1.26
N HIS A 117 -19.80 29.08 -0.76
CA HIS A 117 -18.47 28.54 -1.03
C HIS A 117 -18.35 27.13 -0.52
N GLY A 118 -18.73 26.83 0.71
CA GLY A 118 -18.69 25.49 1.31
C GLY A 118 -19.61 24.50 0.57
N ALA A 119 -20.82 24.94 0.22
CA ALA A 119 -21.76 24.13 -0.57
C ALA A 119 -21.20 23.78 -1.94
N LEU A 120 -20.66 24.75 -2.69
CA LEU A 120 -20.07 24.53 -4.00
C LEU A 120 -18.86 23.60 -3.94
N THR A 121 -17.94 23.82 -3.00
CA THR A 121 -16.75 22.95 -2.85
C THR A 121 -17.14 21.52 -2.49
N THR A 122 -18.12 21.34 -1.62
CA THR A 122 -18.65 20.03 -1.24
C THR A 122 -19.34 19.34 -2.42
N LEU A 123 -20.19 20.09 -3.14
CA LEU A 123 -20.89 19.58 -4.32
C LEU A 123 -19.91 19.13 -5.42
N ILE A 124 -18.89 19.96 -5.72
CA ILE A 124 -17.85 19.62 -6.70
C ILE A 124 -17.13 18.35 -6.27
N ARG A 125 -16.65 18.28 -5.01
CA ARG A 125 -15.95 17.10 -4.50
C ARG A 125 -16.81 15.84 -4.56
N ASN A 126 -18.09 15.93 -4.16
CA ASN A 126 -18.98 14.77 -4.17
C ASN A 126 -19.30 14.29 -5.58
N ARG A 127 -19.51 15.21 -6.54
CA ARG A 127 -19.73 14.84 -7.96
C ARG A 127 -18.49 14.23 -8.62
N ARG A 128 -17.29 14.52 -8.11
CA ARG A 128 -16.05 13.97 -8.62
C ARG A 128 -15.59 12.68 -7.93
N LYS A 129 -16.37 12.20 -6.94
CA LYS A 129 -16.21 10.84 -6.41
C LYS A 129 -16.87 9.86 -7.35
N MET A 130 -16.04 9.06 -8.02
CA MET A 130 -16.53 8.04 -8.93
C MET A 130 -17.00 6.78 -8.16
N PRO A 131 -17.97 6.00 -8.67
CA PRO A 131 -18.39 4.74 -8.05
C PRO A 131 -17.28 3.70 -8.07
N VAL A 132 -16.37 3.82 -9.04
CA VAL A 132 -15.17 2.99 -9.24
C VAL A 132 -13.92 3.86 -9.32
N ALA A 133 -12.75 3.25 -9.06
CA ALA A 133 -11.46 3.82 -9.39
C ALA A 133 -10.66 2.76 -10.16
N THR A 134 -9.89 3.17 -11.15
CA THR A 134 -9.22 2.25 -12.06
C THR A 134 -7.73 2.53 -12.16
N ARG A 135 -6.97 1.49 -12.53
CA ARG A 135 -5.59 1.60 -13.00
C ARG A 135 -5.46 0.66 -14.20
N ASN A 136 -4.75 1.07 -15.24
CA ASN A 136 -4.53 0.27 -16.44
C ASN A 136 -5.81 -0.04 -17.24
N VAL A 137 -6.82 0.81 -17.13
CA VAL A 137 -8.11 0.69 -17.80
C VAL A 137 -8.33 1.93 -18.66
N ASP A 138 -8.49 1.76 -19.97
CA ASP A 138 -8.81 2.87 -20.87
C ASP A 138 -10.30 3.20 -20.85
N LEU A 139 -10.66 4.29 -20.20
CA LEU A 139 -12.01 4.85 -20.22
C LEU A 139 -12.13 6.11 -21.06
N LYS A 140 -11.03 6.68 -21.59
CA LYS A 140 -11.06 7.94 -22.38
C LYS A 140 -11.86 7.78 -23.66
N SER A 141 -11.77 6.61 -24.29
CA SER A 141 -12.49 6.28 -25.53
C SER A 141 -13.99 6.07 -25.32
N ARG A 142 -14.44 5.82 -24.09
CA ARG A 142 -15.81 5.42 -23.75
C ARG A 142 -16.61 6.49 -23.04
N ILE A 143 -15.96 7.27 -22.17
CA ILE A 143 -16.64 8.28 -21.35
C ILE A 143 -15.80 9.54 -21.20
N ARG A 144 -16.45 10.70 -21.32
CA ARG A 144 -15.79 11.99 -21.13
C ARG A 144 -15.81 12.39 -19.67
N ILE A 145 -14.67 12.32 -19.00
CA ILE A 145 -14.46 12.87 -17.66
C ILE A 145 -13.69 14.21 -17.80
N PRO A 146 -14.29 15.35 -17.43
CA PRO A 146 -13.64 16.65 -17.54
C PRO A 146 -12.51 16.83 -16.52
N ASP A 147 -11.59 17.76 -16.83
CA ASP A 147 -10.46 18.07 -15.95
C ASP A 147 -10.93 18.57 -14.58
N ALA A 148 -10.12 18.30 -13.57
CA ALA A 148 -10.34 18.76 -12.21
C ALA A 148 -10.24 20.29 -12.12
N PRO A 149 -10.99 20.92 -11.21
CA PRO A 149 -10.72 22.30 -10.84
C PRO A 149 -9.26 22.45 -10.39
N PRO A 150 -8.61 23.59 -10.72
CA PRO A 150 -7.25 23.83 -10.25
C PRO A 150 -7.12 23.60 -8.74
N ARG A 151 -6.06 22.90 -8.32
CA ARG A 151 -5.81 22.60 -6.89
C ARG A 151 -5.87 23.84 -6.00
N ARG A 152 -5.53 25.02 -6.57
CA ARG A 152 -5.62 26.31 -5.86
C ARG A 152 -7.04 26.67 -5.42
N LEU A 153 -8.08 26.20 -6.13
CA LEU A 153 -9.47 26.48 -5.80
C LEU A 153 -10.06 25.49 -4.78
N LEU A 154 -9.67 24.22 -4.81
CA LEU A 154 -10.27 23.20 -3.94
C LEU A 154 -9.39 22.80 -2.75
N HIS A 155 -8.05 22.82 -2.91
CA HIS A 155 -7.15 22.42 -1.83
C HIS A 155 -7.13 23.47 -0.73
N ARG A 156 -7.47 23.07 0.50
CA ARG A 156 -7.55 23.97 1.67
C ARG A 156 -8.46 25.17 1.43
N SER A 157 -9.53 24.98 0.66
CA SER A 157 -10.39 26.06 0.19
C SER A 157 -11.05 26.85 1.32
N ALA A 158 -11.52 26.17 2.38
CA ALA A 158 -12.13 26.83 3.55
C ALA A 158 -11.14 27.74 4.28
N GLU A 159 -9.88 27.30 4.44
CA GLU A 159 -8.84 28.12 5.06
C GLU A 159 -8.51 29.35 4.23
N LYS A 160 -8.32 29.16 2.92
CA LYS A 160 -8.01 30.27 2.01
C LYS A 160 -9.13 31.29 1.97
N MET A 161 -10.39 30.83 1.96
CA MET A 161 -11.57 31.71 2.01
C MET A 161 -11.54 32.52 3.29
N LEU A 162 -11.31 31.91 4.45
CA LEU A 162 -11.28 32.62 5.74
C LEU A 162 -10.17 33.65 5.82
N HIS A 163 -8.98 33.34 5.31
CA HIS A 163 -7.83 34.26 5.32
C HIS A 163 -8.00 35.51 4.46
N LEU A 164 -9.05 35.59 3.61
CA LEU A 164 -9.39 36.83 2.90
C LEU A 164 -9.84 37.95 3.83
N ASP A 165 -10.25 37.65 5.08
CA ASP A 165 -10.57 38.64 6.08
C ASP A 165 -9.38 39.50 6.51
N LEU A 166 -8.16 39.04 6.24
CA LEU A 166 -6.91 39.73 6.54
C LEU A 166 -6.91 41.16 5.96
N PHE A 167 -7.49 41.37 4.76
CA PHE A 167 -7.56 42.69 4.14
C PHE A 167 -8.48 43.63 4.93
N ALA A 168 -9.66 43.19 5.37
CA ALA A 168 -10.53 43.97 6.21
C ALA A 168 -9.90 44.25 7.58
N VAL A 169 -9.31 43.21 8.21
CA VAL A 169 -8.65 43.37 9.52
C VAL A 169 -7.50 44.37 9.43
N ALA A 170 -6.65 44.28 8.41
CA ALA A 170 -5.55 45.24 8.22
C ALA A 170 -6.07 46.68 7.96
N GLY A 171 -7.02 46.85 7.05
CA GLY A 171 -7.58 48.13 6.73
C GLY A 171 -8.26 48.81 7.96
N ILE A 172 -8.99 48.03 8.75
CA ILE A 172 -9.63 48.50 9.98
C ILE A 172 -8.59 48.88 11.06
N LEU A 173 -7.51 48.12 11.19
CA LEU A 173 -6.39 48.43 12.11
C LEU A 173 -5.66 49.72 11.69
N VAL A 174 -5.45 49.93 10.38
CA VAL A 174 -4.90 51.19 9.87
C VAL A 174 -5.84 52.36 10.19
N PHE A 175 -7.16 52.18 10.04
CA PHE A 175 -8.12 53.21 10.48
C PHE A 175 -8.01 53.47 11.99
N ALA A 176 -7.97 52.41 12.79
CA ALA A 176 -7.90 52.54 14.25
C ALA A 176 -6.62 53.24 14.74
N GLY A 177 -5.49 53.11 14.03
CA GLY A 177 -4.19 53.70 14.39
C GLY A 177 -3.91 55.05 13.73
N LEU A 178 -4.35 55.25 12.49
CA LEU A 178 -4.00 56.42 11.66
C LEU A 178 -5.22 57.25 11.21
N GLY A 179 -6.43 56.86 11.55
CA GLY A 179 -7.66 57.58 11.19
C GLY A 179 -8.08 57.42 9.71
N SER A 180 -7.43 56.58 8.92
CA SER A 180 -7.71 56.48 7.47
C SER A 180 -8.95 55.63 7.16
N ALA A 181 -10.10 56.27 6.97
CA ALA A 181 -11.34 55.63 6.55
C ALA A 181 -11.24 55.00 5.15
N VAL A 182 -10.39 55.53 4.29
CA VAL A 182 -10.09 54.96 2.94
C VAL A 182 -9.44 53.60 3.07
N ALA A 183 -8.50 53.40 4.00
CA ALA A 183 -7.88 52.12 4.23
C ALA A 183 -8.88 51.05 4.72
N ALA A 184 -9.80 51.44 5.63
CA ALA A 184 -10.86 50.55 6.08
C ALA A 184 -11.81 50.15 4.93
N ALA A 185 -12.27 51.14 4.14
CA ALA A 185 -13.15 50.88 2.99
C ALA A 185 -12.48 50.02 1.93
N ALA A 186 -11.20 50.24 1.61
CA ALA A 186 -10.44 49.44 0.69
C ALA A 186 -10.29 47.99 1.20
N GLY A 187 -9.93 47.79 2.47
CA GLY A 187 -9.80 46.47 3.08
C GLY A 187 -11.12 45.66 3.08
N ILE A 188 -12.24 46.34 3.43
CA ILE A 188 -13.58 45.77 3.36
C ILE A 188 -13.94 45.37 1.92
N GLY A 189 -13.73 46.30 0.97
CA GLY A 189 -14.00 46.04 -0.46
C GLY A 189 -13.20 44.89 -1.03
N LEU A 190 -11.89 44.80 -0.70
CA LEU A 190 -11.06 43.69 -1.11
C LEU A 190 -11.52 42.36 -0.52
N THR A 191 -11.84 42.31 0.77
CA THR A 191 -12.32 41.10 1.45
C THR A 191 -13.59 40.56 0.77
N LEU A 192 -14.58 41.40 0.60
CA LEU A 192 -15.86 41.00 -0.01
C LEU A 192 -15.73 40.72 -1.50
N GLY A 193 -14.98 41.55 -2.24
CA GLY A 193 -14.74 41.38 -3.67
C GLY A 193 -14.01 40.08 -4.00
N LEU A 194 -12.92 39.80 -3.28
CA LEU A 194 -12.17 38.54 -3.45
C LEU A 194 -12.96 37.31 -2.98
N GLY A 195 -13.76 37.45 -1.90
CA GLY A 195 -14.67 36.43 -1.43
C GLY A 195 -15.71 36.04 -2.49
N CYS A 196 -16.37 37.06 -3.09
CA CYS A 196 -17.30 36.86 -4.20
C CYS A 196 -16.64 36.25 -5.40
N LEU A 197 -15.46 36.76 -5.80
CA LEU A 197 -14.68 36.19 -6.91
C LEU A 197 -14.35 34.72 -6.70
N TYR A 198 -13.97 34.34 -5.48
CA TYR A 198 -13.67 32.94 -5.16
C TYR A 198 -14.90 32.05 -5.36
N VAL A 199 -16.09 32.48 -4.91
CA VAL A 199 -17.34 31.74 -5.14
C VAL A 199 -17.68 31.67 -6.63
N LEU A 200 -17.52 32.78 -7.39
CA LEU A 200 -17.77 32.82 -8.82
C LEU A 200 -16.86 31.90 -9.64
N LEU A 201 -15.59 31.79 -9.26
CA LEU A 201 -14.62 30.90 -9.91
C LEU A 201 -14.97 29.41 -9.74
N LEU A 202 -15.79 29.03 -8.76
CA LEU A 202 -16.27 27.66 -8.57
C LEU A 202 -17.50 27.32 -9.41
N LEU A 203 -18.33 28.31 -9.82
CA LEU A 203 -19.57 28.08 -10.54
C LEU A 203 -19.42 27.30 -11.86
N PRO A 204 -18.38 27.51 -12.70
CA PRO A 204 -18.21 26.75 -13.94
C PRO A 204 -18.11 25.24 -13.72
N TYR A 205 -17.66 24.78 -12.53
CA TYR A 205 -17.47 23.36 -12.22
C TYR A 205 -18.74 22.65 -11.71
N VAL A 206 -19.82 23.38 -11.56
CA VAL A 206 -21.14 22.82 -11.23
C VAL A 206 -22.15 22.94 -12.39
N ARG A 207 -21.72 23.48 -13.56
CA ARG A 207 -22.56 23.68 -14.74
C ARG A 207 -21.89 23.25 -16.04
N GLY A 208 -22.71 22.79 -17.01
CA GLY A 208 -22.30 22.52 -18.38
C GLY A 208 -21.24 21.41 -18.52
N ARG A 209 -20.31 21.60 -19.43
CA ARG A 209 -19.33 20.59 -19.86
C ARG A 209 -18.26 20.22 -18.81
N LYS A 210 -18.20 20.96 -17.69
CA LYS A 210 -17.25 20.69 -16.60
C LYS A 210 -17.85 19.79 -15.49
N ILE A 211 -19.10 19.37 -15.65
CA ILE A 211 -19.73 18.40 -14.73
C ILE A 211 -19.24 16.99 -15.11
N PRO A 212 -18.74 16.18 -14.16
CA PRO A 212 -18.45 14.79 -14.39
C PRO A 212 -19.73 13.99 -14.71
N PRO A 213 -19.61 12.87 -15.43
CA PRO A 213 -20.75 11.99 -15.71
C PRO A 213 -21.36 11.43 -14.41
N LYS A 214 -22.61 11.02 -14.48
CA LYS A 214 -23.29 10.32 -13.37
C LYS A 214 -22.62 8.97 -13.13
N GLY A 215 -22.70 8.45 -11.89
CA GLY A 215 -22.11 7.17 -11.50
C GLY A 215 -22.55 5.99 -12.40
N GLU A 216 -23.84 5.97 -12.78
CA GLU A 216 -24.39 4.95 -13.69
C GLU A 216 -23.67 4.91 -15.06
N ALA A 217 -23.41 6.08 -15.66
CA ALA A 217 -22.70 6.15 -16.93
C ALA A 217 -21.23 5.70 -16.80
N VAL A 218 -20.61 5.89 -15.63
CA VAL A 218 -19.25 5.37 -15.36
C VAL A 218 -19.28 3.86 -15.22
N LEU A 219 -20.28 3.30 -14.53
CA LEU A 219 -20.46 1.85 -14.40
C LEU A 219 -20.72 1.19 -15.75
N SER A 220 -21.61 1.76 -16.57
CA SER A 220 -21.85 1.29 -17.95
C SER A 220 -20.55 1.30 -18.80
N ALA A 221 -19.74 2.37 -18.69
CA ALA A 221 -18.47 2.43 -19.41
C ALA A 221 -17.46 1.36 -18.93
N ILE A 222 -17.52 0.96 -17.65
CA ILE A 222 -16.72 -0.15 -17.13
C ILE A 222 -17.23 -1.49 -17.69
N ASP A 223 -18.55 -1.70 -17.72
CA ASP A 223 -19.13 -2.94 -18.28
C ASP A 223 -18.82 -3.06 -19.78
N ASP A 224 -18.92 -1.96 -20.56
CA ASP A 224 -18.49 -1.92 -21.96
C ASP A 224 -16.98 -2.24 -22.12
N TRP A 225 -16.16 -1.77 -21.17
CA TRP A 225 -14.73 -2.09 -21.17
C TRP A 225 -14.50 -3.57 -20.84
N LEU A 226 -15.18 -4.11 -19.83
CA LEU A 226 -15.10 -5.53 -19.45
C LEU A 226 -15.54 -6.45 -20.60
N ALA A 227 -16.62 -6.10 -21.30
CA ALA A 227 -17.10 -6.84 -22.46
C ALA A 227 -16.06 -6.87 -23.60
N ALA A 228 -15.27 -5.81 -23.77
CA ALA A 228 -14.20 -5.74 -24.76
C ALA A 228 -12.91 -6.45 -24.28
N TYR A 229 -12.52 -6.24 -23.02
CA TYR A 229 -11.30 -6.83 -22.43
C TYR A 229 -11.45 -8.34 -22.21
N ARG A 230 -12.65 -8.80 -21.80
CA ARG A 230 -13.01 -10.20 -21.55
C ARG A 230 -12.07 -10.87 -20.54
N PRO A 231 -12.02 -10.43 -19.26
CA PRO A 231 -11.18 -11.07 -18.26
C PRO A 231 -11.65 -12.51 -18.03
N GLU A 232 -10.70 -13.43 -17.83
CA GLU A 232 -10.95 -14.85 -17.57
C GLU A 232 -10.65 -15.21 -16.12
N THR A 233 -9.68 -14.54 -15.50
CA THR A 233 -9.29 -14.76 -14.11
C THR A 233 -9.26 -13.45 -13.32
N VAL A 234 -9.82 -13.46 -12.12
CA VAL A 234 -9.87 -12.30 -11.23
C VAL A 234 -9.08 -12.56 -9.96
N LEU A 235 -8.15 -11.66 -9.61
CA LEU A 235 -7.61 -11.56 -8.25
C LEU A 235 -8.46 -10.58 -7.44
N TYR A 236 -9.19 -11.09 -6.48
CA TYR A 236 -10.07 -10.29 -5.61
C TYR A 236 -9.39 -10.00 -4.27
N PHE A 237 -9.43 -8.74 -3.84
CA PHE A 237 -8.88 -8.35 -2.55
C PHE A 237 -9.70 -7.27 -1.85
N SER A 238 -9.87 -7.45 -0.54
CA SER A 238 -10.40 -6.47 0.40
C SER A 238 -9.52 -6.45 1.65
N GLY A 239 -9.20 -5.27 2.15
CA GLY A 239 -8.35 -5.14 3.32
C GLY A 239 -8.14 -3.70 3.79
N SER A 240 -7.35 -3.53 4.85
CA SER A 240 -6.93 -2.23 5.37
C SER A 240 -5.75 -1.67 4.57
N ARG A 241 -5.40 -0.39 4.83
CA ARG A 241 -4.22 0.25 4.23
C ARG A 241 -2.94 -0.58 4.41
N ASN A 242 -2.77 -1.16 5.57
CA ASN A 242 -1.55 -1.90 5.93
C ASN A 242 -1.51 -3.31 5.34
N SER A 243 -2.60 -3.79 4.73
CA SER A 243 -2.68 -5.12 4.10
C SER A 243 -2.42 -5.13 2.59
N ALA A 244 -2.02 -4.00 1.99
CA ALA A 244 -1.72 -3.92 0.55
C ALA A 244 -0.61 -4.90 0.12
N TYR A 245 0.33 -5.25 1.02
CA TYR A 245 1.37 -6.23 0.73
C TYR A 245 0.81 -7.60 0.32
N GLN A 246 -0.37 -7.98 0.83
CA GLN A 246 -1.01 -9.27 0.53
C GLN A 246 -1.43 -9.40 -0.93
N VAL A 247 -1.86 -8.31 -1.57
CA VAL A 247 -2.15 -8.30 -3.00
C VAL A 247 -0.89 -8.03 -3.82
N ASN A 248 0.02 -7.21 -3.31
CA ASN A 248 1.25 -6.84 -4.03
C ASN A 248 2.14 -8.05 -4.35
N MET A 249 2.19 -9.05 -3.48
CA MET A 249 2.99 -10.24 -3.71
C MET A 249 2.46 -11.15 -4.85
N TRP A 250 1.21 -10.95 -5.28
CA TRP A 250 0.61 -11.69 -6.38
C TRP A 250 0.72 -10.98 -7.73
N LEU A 251 1.12 -9.70 -7.78
CA LEU A 251 1.08 -8.90 -9.01
C LEU A 251 1.94 -9.50 -10.13
N GLN A 252 3.17 -9.93 -9.82
CA GLN A 252 4.04 -10.55 -10.81
C GLN A 252 3.49 -11.90 -11.32
N THR A 253 2.84 -12.67 -10.44
CA THR A 253 2.15 -13.89 -10.85
C THR A 253 0.99 -13.58 -11.78
N MET A 254 0.18 -12.57 -11.45
CA MET A 254 -0.94 -12.15 -12.30
C MET A 254 -0.48 -11.63 -13.67
N GLU A 255 0.67 -10.97 -13.77
CA GLU A 255 1.26 -10.51 -15.04
C GLU A 255 1.74 -11.66 -15.93
N ARG A 256 1.97 -12.83 -15.34
CA ARG A 256 2.49 -14.04 -16.02
C ARG A 256 1.42 -15.11 -16.22
N LEU A 257 0.16 -14.80 -15.94
CA LEU A 257 -0.93 -15.73 -16.23
C LEU A 257 -1.19 -15.81 -17.75
N ASP A 258 -1.42 -17.02 -18.23
CA ASP A 258 -1.85 -17.25 -19.62
C ASP A 258 -3.28 -16.76 -19.84
N ALA A 259 -4.16 -16.95 -18.83
CA ALA A 259 -5.52 -16.42 -18.82
C ALA A 259 -5.52 -14.90 -18.59
N ARG A 260 -6.40 -14.15 -19.28
CA ARG A 260 -6.48 -12.68 -19.13
C ARG A 260 -6.86 -12.27 -17.71
N PRO A 261 -5.93 -11.61 -16.97
CA PRO A 261 -6.15 -11.28 -15.57
C PRO A 261 -6.87 -9.96 -15.37
N LEU A 262 -7.62 -9.86 -14.29
CA LEU A 262 -8.17 -8.62 -13.75
C LEU A 262 -7.96 -8.58 -12.24
N ILE A 263 -7.62 -7.43 -11.67
CA ILE A 263 -7.58 -7.25 -10.21
C ILE A 263 -8.81 -6.46 -9.78
N ILE A 264 -9.58 -7.00 -8.85
CA ILE A 264 -10.72 -6.31 -8.24
C ILE A 264 -10.40 -5.98 -6.79
N LEU A 265 -10.39 -4.68 -6.48
CA LEU A 265 -10.18 -4.16 -5.12
C LEU A 265 -11.47 -3.60 -4.53
N ARG A 266 -11.61 -3.68 -3.21
CA ARG A 266 -12.79 -3.15 -2.50
C ARG A 266 -12.54 -1.81 -1.81
N GLU A 267 -11.30 -1.43 -1.60
CA GLU A 267 -10.91 -0.22 -0.90
C GLU A 267 -9.93 0.62 -1.73
N ARG A 268 -10.26 1.91 -1.93
CA ARG A 268 -9.39 2.83 -2.67
C ARG A 268 -8.03 3.04 -2.02
N VAL A 269 -7.97 2.91 -0.70
CA VAL A 269 -6.71 3.02 0.02
C VAL A 269 -5.72 1.91 -0.39
N ILE A 270 -6.22 0.74 -0.79
CA ILE A 270 -5.38 -0.34 -1.34
C ILE A 270 -4.84 0.05 -2.72
N LEU A 271 -5.68 0.59 -3.60
CA LEU A 271 -5.26 1.03 -4.94
C LEU A 271 -4.10 2.05 -4.87
N ASN A 272 -4.14 2.96 -3.89
CA ASN A 272 -3.09 3.95 -3.68
C ASN A 272 -1.76 3.35 -3.15
N ASN A 273 -1.81 2.16 -2.55
CA ASN A 273 -0.65 1.44 -2.01
C ASN A 273 -0.29 0.19 -2.83
N LEU A 274 -0.97 0.00 -3.96
CA LEU A 274 -0.67 -1.08 -4.89
C LEU A 274 0.66 -0.78 -5.60
N ALA A 275 1.54 -1.76 -5.65
CA ALA A 275 2.77 -1.67 -6.41
C ALA A 275 2.50 -1.50 -7.92
N PRO A 276 3.46 -1.03 -8.71
CA PRO A 276 3.31 -0.97 -10.16
C PRO A 276 2.99 -2.34 -10.74
N THR A 277 2.05 -2.36 -11.69
CA THR A 277 1.66 -3.58 -12.43
C THR A 277 1.10 -3.20 -13.80
N THR A 278 1.17 -4.12 -14.75
CA THR A 278 0.54 -4.01 -16.07
C THR A 278 -0.89 -4.54 -16.08
N VAL A 279 -1.27 -5.33 -15.08
CA VAL A 279 -2.62 -5.91 -14.98
C VAL A 279 -3.67 -4.80 -14.76
N PRO A 280 -4.79 -4.84 -15.49
CA PRO A 280 -5.91 -3.94 -15.21
C PRO A 280 -6.45 -4.10 -13.80
N VAL A 281 -6.73 -2.95 -13.15
CA VAL A 281 -7.25 -2.91 -11.78
C VAL A 281 -8.53 -2.10 -11.75
N VAL A 282 -9.57 -2.67 -11.18
CA VAL A 282 -10.86 -2.00 -10.93
C VAL A 282 -11.16 -2.04 -9.43
N CYS A 283 -11.21 -0.87 -8.80
CA CYS A 283 -11.58 -0.73 -7.39
C CYS A 283 -13.07 -0.39 -7.31
N VAL A 284 -13.87 -1.27 -6.70
CA VAL A 284 -15.32 -1.15 -6.57
C VAL A 284 -15.70 -1.15 -5.08
N PRO A 285 -15.76 0.01 -4.41
CA PRO A 285 -16.09 0.06 -2.98
C PRO A 285 -17.54 -0.37 -2.67
N GLY A 286 -18.49 -0.10 -3.57
CA GLY A 286 -19.90 -0.44 -3.43
C GLY A 286 -20.16 -1.93 -3.67
N GLY A 287 -20.73 -2.66 -2.69
CA GLY A 287 -21.06 -4.07 -2.85
C GLY A 287 -22.10 -4.31 -3.96
N VAL A 288 -23.13 -3.46 -4.03
CA VAL A 288 -24.18 -3.54 -5.05
C VAL A 288 -23.62 -3.34 -6.46
N HIS A 289 -22.69 -2.38 -6.62
CA HIS A 289 -22.05 -2.14 -7.91
C HIS A 289 -21.22 -3.33 -8.37
N LEU A 290 -20.50 -4.00 -7.45
CA LEU A 290 -19.74 -5.20 -7.78
C LEU A 290 -20.67 -6.37 -8.18
N MET A 291 -21.78 -6.55 -7.46
CA MET A 291 -22.73 -7.64 -7.76
C MET A 291 -23.46 -7.46 -9.10
N ASN A 292 -23.58 -6.23 -9.58
CA ASN A 292 -24.23 -5.91 -10.86
C ASN A 292 -23.24 -5.73 -12.02
N MET A 293 -21.92 -5.88 -11.77
CA MET A 293 -20.89 -5.76 -12.79
C MET A 293 -20.88 -7.00 -13.70
N ASP A 294 -20.73 -6.79 -15.02
CA ASP A 294 -20.65 -7.91 -15.95
C ASP A 294 -19.29 -8.64 -15.87
N LEU A 295 -19.27 -9.70 -15.10
CA LEU A 295 -18.15 -10.62 -14.97
C LEU A 295 -18.43 -11.97 -15.66
N SER A 296 -19.32 -12.00 -16.64
CA SER A 296 -19.78 -13.23 -17.32
C SER A 296 -18.67 -14.00 -18.04
N THR A 297 -17.55 -13.34 -18.38
CA THR A 297 -16.37 -13.99 -18.98
C THR A 297 -15.43 -14.61 -17.97
N VAL A 298 -15.51 -14.21 -16.69
CA VAL A 298 -14.64 -14.72 -15.64
C VAL A 298 -14.98 -16.16 -15.30
N ARG A 299 -13.97 -17.01 -15.26
CA ARG A 299 -14.08 -18.44 -14.91
C ARG A 299 -13.51 -18.76 -13.54
N VAL A 300 -12.46 -18.04 -13.13
CA VAL A 300 -11.73 -18.27 -11.87
C VAL A 300 -11.60 -16.98 -11.08
N ALA A 301 -11.94 -17.05 -9.80
CA ALA A 301 -11.73 -15.95 -8.84
C ALA A 301 -10.77 -16.38 -7.73
N LEU A 302 -9.62 -15.71 -7.64
CA LEU A 302 -8.55 -15.95 -6.69
C LEU A 302 -8.67 -15.00 -5.50
N TYR A 303 -8.55 -15.50 -4.28
CA TYR A 303 -8.70 -14.73 -3.04
C TYR A 303 -7.41 -14.75 -2.22
N ALA A 304 -6.75 -13.59 -2.09
CA ALA A 304 -5.52 -13.46 -1.32
C ALA A 304 -5.72 -13.32 0.20
N ALA A 305 -6.95 -13.12 0.66
CA ALA A 305 -7.27 -12.98 2.07
C ALA A 305 -8.69 -13.46 2.40
N ASN A 306 -8.89 -14.00 3.60
CA ASN A 306 -10.19 -14.37 4.14
C ASN A 306 -10.81 -13.17 4.89
N VAL A 307 -11.75 -12.49 4.24
CA VAL A 307 -12.45 -11.33 4.83
C VAL A 307 -13.95 -11.37 4.50
N GLY A 308 -14.78 -10.80 5.36
CA GLY A 308 -16.24 -10.86 5.21
C GLY A 308 -16.76 -10.26 3.88
N LYS A 309 -16.05 -9.32 3.26
CA LYS A 309 -16.47 -8.75 1.97
C LYS A 309 -16.27 -9.69 0.78
N ASN A 310 -15.62 -10.83 0.94
CA ASN A 310 -15.48 -11.83 -0.12
C ASN A 310 -16.84 -12.37 -0.56
N ILE A 311 -17.83 -12.36 0.34
CA ILE A 311 -19.19 -12.80 0.05
C ILE A 311 -19.82 -12.10 -1.17
N HIS A 312 -19.42 -10.87 -1.49
CA HIS A 312 -19.99 -10.15 -2.63
C HIS A 312 -19.61 -10.78 -3.98
N LEU A 313 -18.40 -11.37 -4.09
CA LEU A 313 -17.99 -12.07 -5.30
C LEU A 313 -18.26 -13.57 -5.22
N LEU A 314 -18.18 -14.20 -4.04
CA LEU A 314 -18.53 -15.60 -3.81
C LEU A 314 -19.99 -15.95 -4.21
N ARG A 315 -20.84 -14.93 -4.31
CA ARG A 315 -22.25 -15.10 -4.75
C ARG A 315 -22.39 -15.32 -6.26
N VAL A 316 -21.35 -15.06 -7.05
CA VAL A 316 -21.41 -15.21 -8.51
C VAL A 316 -21.22 -16.70 -8.85
N PRO A 317 -22.27 -17.37 -9.36
CA PRO A 317 -22.23 -18.82 -9.54
C PRO A 317 -21.50 -19.27 -10.81
N THR A 318 -21.21 -18.34 -11.74
CA THR A 318 -20.64 -18.64 -13.07
C THR A 318 -19.13 -18.80 -13.06
N MET A 319 -18.47 -18.56 -11.94
CA MET A 319 -17.03 -18.72 -11.76
C MET A 319 -16.73 -19.69 -10.61
N LYS A 320 -15.54 -20.27 -10.62
CA LYS A 320 -15.00 -21.06 -9.52
C LYS A 320 -14.17 -20.16 -8.59
N HIS A 321 -14.22 -20.42 -7.31
CA HIS A 321 -13.64 -19.58 -6.26
C HIS A 321 -12.52 -20.32 -5.55
N VAL A 322 -11.33 -19.69 -5.47
CA VAL A 322 -10.12 -20.31 -4.92
C VAL A 322 -9.50 -19.43 -3.84
N PHE A 323 -9.22 -20.00 -2.71
CA PHE A 323 -8.38 -19.35 -1.71
C PHE A 323 -6.90 -19.63 -1.98
N ILE A 324 -6.13 -18.60 -2.27
CA ILE A 324 -4.69 -18.70 -2.53
C ILE A 324 -3.82 -18.13 -1.38
N GLY A 325 -4.44 -17.43 -0.42
CA GLY A 325 -3.71 -16.76 0.68
C GLY A 325 -2.74 -15.68 0.20
N HIS A 326 -1.92 -15.20 1.10
CA HIS A 326 -0.88 -14.20 0.80
C HIS A 326 0.53 -14.65 1.20
N GLY A 327 0.66 -15.85 1.69
CA GLY A 327 1.92 -16.48 2.08
C GLY A 327 1.65 -17.81 2.72
N ASP A 328 2.64 -18.67 2.69
CA ASP A 328 2.60 -19.94 3.37
C ASP A 328 3.30 -19.80 4.74
N SER A 329 2.63 -20.11 5.82
CA SER A 329 3.13 -20.01 7.18
C SER A 329 3.05 -21.37 7.85
N ASP A 330 4.10 -21.75 8.56
CA ASP A 330 4.15 -22.99 9.34
C ASP A 330 3.15 -23.06 10.51
N LYS A 331 2.51 -21.93 10.83
CA LYS A 331 1.61 -21.82 11.98
C LYS A 331 0.22 -22.38 11.64
N LEU A 332 -0.28 -23.31 12.45
CA LEU A 332 -1.69 -23.81 12.37
C LEU A 332 -2.71 -22.66 12.39
N ALA A 333 -2.40 -21.56 13.07
CA ALA A 333 -3.22 -20.36 13.07
C ALA A 333 -3.44 -19.72 11.67
N SER A 334 -2.66 -20.12 10.66
CA SER A 334 -2.82 -19.68 9.26
C SER A 334 -4.01 -20.37 8.57
N VAL A 335 -4.49 -21.49 9.11
CA VAL A 335 -5.62 -22.24 8.57
C VAL A 335 -6.92 -21.72 9.18
N ASN A 336 -7.81 -21.22 8.31
CA ASN A 336 -9.05 -20.59 8.74
C ASN A 336 -10.26 -21.45 8.34
N PRO A 337 -11.21 -21.76 9.26
CA PRO A 337 -12.44 -22.48 8.95
C PRO A 337 -13.28 -21.85 7.83
N PHE A 338 -13.11 -20.56 7.56
CA PHE A 338 -13.76 -19.89 6.44
C PHE A 338 -13.30 -20.41 5.08
N SER A 339 -12.14 -21.06 5.00
CA SER A 339 -11.59 -21.61 3.75
C SER A 339 -12.48 -22.67 3.10
N LYS A 340 -13.37 -23.32 3.85
CA LYS A 340 -14.35 -24.30 3.33
C LYS A 340 -15.41 -23.71 2.39
N VAL A 341 -15.53 -22.37 2.28
CA VAL A 341 -16.52 -21.73 1.39
C VAL A 341 -16.05 -21.64 -0.05
N TYR A 342 -14.75 -21.87 -0.30
CA TYR A 342 -14.18 -21.86 -1.64
C TYR A 342 -14.33 -23.22 -2.31
N ASP A 343 -14.35 -23.24 -3.64
CA ASP A 343 -14.33 -24.49 -4.42
C ASP A 343 -13.01 -25.25 -4.20
N GLU A 344 -11.89 -24.52 -4.18
CA GLU A 344 -10.57 -25.07 -3.91
C GLU A 344 -9.75 -24.17 -2.98
N VAL A 345 -8.78 -24.78 -2.31
CA VAL A 345 -7.73 -24.09 -1.54
C VAL A 345 -6.39 -24.47 -2.14
N TRP A 346 -5.63 -23.47 -2.58
CA TRP A 346 -4.33 -23.73 -3.18
C TRP A 346 -3.20 -23.50 -2.18
N THR A 347 -2.31 -24.48 -2.11
CA THR A 347 -1.14 -24.48 -1.23
C THR A 347 0.14 -24.54 -2.04
N ALA A 348 1.24 -24.11 -1.44
CA ALA A 348 2.54 -24.14 -2.10
C ALA A 348 3.04 -25.59 -2.35
N GLY A 349 2.88 -26.45 -1.35
CA GLY A 349 3.29 -27.84 -1.41
C GLY A 349 2.55 -28.70 -0.39
N ARG A 350 3.03 -29.92 -0.22
CA ARG A 350 2.44 -30.94 0.66
C ARG A 350 2.24 -30.45 2.10
N ALA A 351 3.18 -29.66 2.62
CA ALA A 351 3.08 -29.10 3.96
C ALA A 351 1.79 -28.27 4.18
N GLY A 352 1.36 -27.55 3.15
CA GLY A 352 0.09 -26.79 3.18
C GLY A 352 -1.13 -27.71 3.29
N ARG A 353 -1.17 -28.77 2.50
CA ARG A 353 -2.21 -29.81 2.55
C ARG A 353 -2.26 -30.46 3.93
N ASP A 354 -1.13 -30.91 4.45
CA ASP A 354 -1.04 -31.58 5.75
C ASP A 354 -1.54 -30.68 6.89
N ARG A 355 -1.26 -29.37 6.82
CA ARG A 355 -1.79 -28.40 7.80
C ARG A 355 -3.32 -28.31 7.78
N TYR A 356 -3.96 -28.31 6.60
CA TYR A 356 -5.42 -28.32 6.50
C TYR A 356 -6.02 -29.62 7.05
N VAL A 357 -5.38 -30.77 6.79
CA VAL A 357 -5.78 -32.07 7.31
C VAL A 357 -5.67 -32.10 8.84
N ILE A 358 -4.53 -31.66 9.39
CA ILE A 358 -4.29 -31.63 10.85
C ILE A 358 -5.25 -30.66 11.56
N ALA A 359 -5.54 -29.50 10.96
CA ALA A 359 -6.39 -28.50 11.57
C ALA A 359 -7.89 -28.85 11.53
N ASP A 360 -8.28 -29.80 10.69
CA ASP A 360 -9.67 -30.30 10.51
C ASP A 360 -10.74 -29.19 10.47
N VAL A 361 -10.48 -28.17 9.66
CA VAL A 361 -11.38 -27.00 9.54
C VAL A 361 -12.52 -27.21 8.54
N GLY A 362 -12.75 -28.44 8.10
CA GLY A 362 -13.83 -28.81 7.17
C GLY A 362 -13.55 -28.53 5.70
N VAL A 363 -12.28 -28.33 5.32
CA VAL A 363 -11.84 -28.31 3.92
C VAL A 363 -11.60 -29.76 3.50
N ARG A 364 -12.22 -30.18 2.40
CA ARG A 364 -12.06 -31.54 1.88
C ARG A 364 -10.66 -31.69 1.25
N ASP A 365 -10.06 -32.88 1.38
CA ASP A 365 -8.74 -33.15 0.83
C ASP A 365 -8.68 -33.03 -0.70
N ASP A 366 -9.74 -33.42 -1.40
CA ASP A 366 -9.89 -33.29 -2.86
C ASP A 366 -10.01 -31.83 -3.35
N ALA A 367 -10.35 -30.91 -2.45
CA ALA A 367 -10.41 -29.48 -2.72
C ALA A 367 -9.08 -28.74 -2.44
N ILE A 368 -8.04 -29.44 -1.95
CA ILE A 368 -6.72 -28.87 -1.72
C ILE A 368 -5.82 -29.18 -2.91
N VAL A 369 -5.31 -28.14 -3.57
CA VAL A 369 -4.45 -28.27 -4.76
C VAL A 369 -3.07 -27.67 -4.47
N GLU A 370 -2.02 -28.44 -4.80
CA GLU A 370 -0.63 -28.01 -4.66
C GLU A 370 -0.19 -27.33 -5.97
N VAL A 371 0.13 -26.02 -5.92
CA VAL A 371 0.39 -25.20 -7.11
C VAL A 371 1.76 -24.57 -7.12
N GLY A 372 2.62 -24.96 -6.17
CA GLY A 372 3.89 -24.28 -5.97
C GLY A 372 3.72 -22.86 -5.38
N ARG A 373 4.80 -22.08 -5.44
CA ARG A 373 4.82 -20.71 -4.93
C ARG A 373 5.45 -19.75 -5.95
N PRO A 374 4.68 -19.33 -6.99
CA PRO A 374 5.21 -18.53 -8.11
C PRO A 374 5.73 -17.16 -7.68
N GLN A 375 5.35 -16.64 -6.51
CA GLN A 375 5.88 -15.40 -5.94
C GLN A 375 7.38 -15.47 -5.63
N LEU A 376 7.92 -16.67 -5.43
CA LEU A 376 9.34 -16.89 -5.14
C LEU A 376 10.22 -17.01 -6.40
N ALA A 377 9.63 -16.92 -7.59
CA ALA A 377 10.37 -16.98 -8.87
C ALA A 377 11.57 -16.01 -8.98
N PRO A 378 11.62 -14.84 -8.29
CA PRO A 378 12.83 -14.01 -8.29
C PRO A 378 13.99 -14.59 -7.48
N ILE A 379 13.76 -15.59 -6.61
CA ILE A 379 14.81 -16.26 -5.84
C ILE A 379 15.44 -17.34 -6.72
N GLN A 380 16.75 -17.29 -6.87
CA GLN A 380 17.51 -18.15 -7.79
C GLN A 380 18.40 -19.12 -7.00
N ALA A 381 18.53 -20.35 -7.50
CA ALA A 381 19.63 -21.22 -7.11
C ALA A 381 20.96 -20.60 -7.58
N TRP A 382 22.09 -21.03 -6.99
CA TRP A 382 23.38 -20.38 -7.31
C TRP A 382 23.75 -20.53 -8.80
N GLU A 383 23.41 -21.64 -9.40
CA GLU A 383 23.68 -21.96 -10.81
C GLU A 383 22.89 -21.05 -11.78
N ASP A 384 21.70 -20.61 -11.35
CA ASP A 384 20.80 -19.77 -12.15
C ASP A 384 21.07 -18.27 -12.00
N VAL A 385 21.91 -17.88 -11.03
CA VAL A 385 22.28 -16.46 -10.82
C VAL A 385 23.12 -16.00 -12.01
N PRO A 386 22.77 -14.85 -12.64
CA PRO A 386 23.55 -14.31 -13.75
C PRO A 386 25.03 -14.16 -13.40
N GLU A 387 25.93 -14.54 -14.34
CA GLU A 387 27.39 -14.46 -14.16
C GLU A 387 27.82 -13.08 -13.65
N ALA A 388 27.29 -12.00 -14.24
CA ALA A 388 27.57 -10.64 -13.83
C ALA A 388 27.24 -10.33 -12.35
N LEU A 389 26.26 -11.01 -11.76
CA LEU A 389 25.93 -10.92 -10.33
C LEU A 389 26.81 -11.85 -9.49
N ARG A 390 27.18 -13.02 -10.01
CA ARG A 390 28.13 -13.91 -9.33
C ARG A 390 29.51 -13.28 -9.21
N ASP A 391 30.01 -12.65 -10.29
CA ASP A 391 31.26 -11.89 -10.29
C ASP A 391 31.21 -10.72 -9.30
N ALA A 392 30.09 -9.98 -9.27
CA ALA A 392 29.88 -8.91 -8.33
C ALA A 392 29.72 -9.38 -6.87
N ALA A 393 29.31 -10.64 -6.66
CA ALA A 393 29.25 -11.27 -5.34
C ALA A 393 30.65 -11.68 -4.83
N GLY A 394 31.66 -11.77 -5.72
CA GLY A 394 33.06 -12.08 -5.43
C GLY A 394 33.42 -13.53 -5.67
N GLU A 395 34.24 -13.80 -6.70
CA GLU A 395 34.88 -15.07 -6.84
C GLU A 395 35.82 -15.35 -5.66
N GLY A 396 35.68 -16.49 -5.01
CA GLY A 396 36.56 -16.99 -3.95
C GLY A 396 36.25 -16.54 -2.52
N VAL A 397 35.37 -15.53 -2.29
CA VAL A 397 34.95 -15.13 -0.95
C VAL A 397 33.42 -15.25 -0.84
N PRO A 398 32.89 -16.36 -0.29
CA PRO A 398 31.45 -16.57 -0.22
C PRO A 398 30.77 -15.54 0.67
N THR A 399 29.60 -15.08 0.24
CA THR A 399 28.77 -14.13 0.97
C THR A 399 27.81 -14.85 1.91
N VAL A 400 27.77 -14.47 3.17
CA VAL A 400 26.80 -14.93 4.16
C VAL A 400 25.88 -13.76 4.53
N LEU A 401 24.58 -13.95 4.35
CA LEU A 401 23.56 -12.98 4.75
C LEU A 401 23.12 -13.24 6.17
N TYR A 402 23.27 -12.26 7.06
CA TYR A 402 22.61 -12.26 8.36
C TYR A 402 21.36 -11.38 8.29
N ALA A 403 20.18 -12.01 8.30
CA ALA A 403 18.89 -11.37 8.17
C ALA A 403 17.96 -11.69 9.35
N PRO A 404 18.24 -11.16 10.54
CA PRO A 404 17.42 -11.40 11.71
C PRO A 404 16.04 -10.74 11.60
N THR A 405 15.04 -11.31 12.26
CA THR A 405 13.74 -10.66 12.43
C THR A 405 13.78 -9.57 13.51
N TRP A 406 12.71 -8.87 13.73
CA TRP A 406 12.59 -7.85 14.76
C TRP A 406 12.03 -8.44 16.06
N GLU A 407 12.10 -7.69 17.14
CA GLU A 407 11.78 -8.11 18.50
C GLU A 407 10.30 -8.48 18.76
N GLY A 408 9.38 -8.19 17.84
CA GLY A 408 7.95 -8.45 18.02
C GLY A 408 7.25 -7.47 18.98
N TRP A 409 5.98 -7.77 19.30
CA TRP A 409 5.16 -6.94 20.17
C TRP A 409 5.01 -7.47 21.60
N ASP A 410 5.34 -8.74 21.82
CA ASP A 410 5.10 -9.49 23.06
C ASP A 410 6.25 -9.41 24.05
N GLY A 411 7.37 -8.79 23.70
CA GLY A 411 8.55 -8.64 24.54
C GLY A 411 9.32 -9.94 24.80
N ASN A 412 9.05 -11.01 24.02
CA ASN A 412 9.79 -12.27 24.13
C ASN A 412 11.19 -12.13 23.51
N PRO A 413 12.28 -12.24 24.28
CA PRO A 413 13.64 -12.13 23.74
C PRO A 413 14.00 -13.23 22.75
N GLY A 414 13.31 -14.38 22.80
CA GLY A 414 13.47 -15.49 21.85
C GLY A 414 12.94 -15.22 20.46
N ASN A 415 12.23 -14.10 20.22
CA ASN A 415 11.73 -13.76 18.91
C ASN A 415 12.82 -13.39 17.90
N THR A 416 13.98 -12.92 18.36
CA THR A 416 15.08 -12.44 17.53
C THR A 416 16.44 -12.79 18.10
N SER A 417 17.36 -13.14 17.24
CA SER A 417 18.77 -13.37 17.63
C SER A 417 19.55 -12.09 17.93
N ILE A 418 19.04 -10.91 17.56
CA ILE A 418 19.78 -9.65 17.63
C ILE A 418 20.34 -9.39 19.02
N VAL A 419 19.54 -9.59 20.07
CA VAL A 419 19.93 -9.26 21.45
C VAL A 419 20.87 -10.32 22.05
N LEU A 420 20.52 -11.60 21.86
CA LEU A 420 21.18 -12.71 22.56
C LEU A 420 22.36 -13.33 21.78
N ALA A 421 22.29 -13.36 20.45
CA ALA A 421 23.24 -14.06 19.60
C ALA A 421 23.89 -13.17 18.53
N GLY A 422 23.30 -12.03 18.19
CA GLY A 422 23.66 -11.27 17.00
C GLY A 422 25.11 -10.80 16.95
N GLU A 423 25.68 -10.36 18.06
CA GLU A 423 27.09 -9.97 18.16
C GLU A 423 27.99 -11.20 17.97
N ASN A 424 27.71 -12.31 18.66
CA ASN A 424 28.46 -13.58 18.52
C ASN A 424 28.44 -14.12 17.08
N ILE A 425 27.27 -14.05 16.41
CA ILE A 425 27.13 -14.48 15.00
C ILE A 425 28.03 -13.62 14.11
N VAL A 426 27.95 -12.31 14.23
CA VAL A 426 28.71 -11.40 13.37
C VAL A 426 30.21 -11.46 13.65
N GLU A 427 30.63 -11.51 14.92
CA GLU A 427 32.03 -11.67 15.31
C GLU A 427 32.65 -12.93 14.66
N LYS A 428 31.97 -14.08 14.77
CA LYS A 428 32.45 -15.32 14.18
C LYS A 428 32.47 -15.29 12.65
N LEU A 429 31.48 -14.64 12.01
CA LEU A 429 31.45 -14.51 10.56
C LEU A 429 32.57 -13.61 10.04
N VAL A 430 32.86 -12.49 10.68
CA VAL A 430 33.94 -11.58 10.23
C VAL A 430 35.33 -12.14 10.50
N GLN A 431 35.47 -13.02 11.51
CA GLN A 431 36.71 -13.72 11.88
C GLN A 431 36.88 -15.06 11.18
N ALA A 432 35.95 -15.47 10.32
CA ALA A 432 35.98 -16.77 9.67
C ALA A 432 37.24 -16.97 8.81
N ASP A 433 37.85 -18.14 8.92
CA ASP A 433 39.00 -18.59 8.09
C ASP A 433 38.68 -19.95 7.47
N PRO A 434 38.68 -20.07 6.15
CA PRO A 434 38.79 -19.03 5.11
C PRO A 434 37.74 -17.92 5.23
N PRO A 435 38.04 -16.69 4.76
CA PRO A 435 37.20 -15.55 4.98
C PRO A 435 35.85 -15.64 4.23
N VAL A 436 34.80 -15.04 4.82
CA VAL A 436 33.52 -14.85 4.17
C VAL A 436 33.17 -13.36 4.15
N ARG A 437 32.33 -12.94 3.20
CA ARG A 437 31.71 -11.63 3.19
C ARG A 437 30.44 -11.67 4.03
N VAL A 438 30.19 -10.65 4.84
CA VAL A 438 28.98 -10.51 5.65
C VAL A 438 28.09 -9.41 5.10
N LEU A 439 26.83 -9.76 4.81
CA LEU A 439 25.76 -8.80 4.58
C LEU A 439 24.84 -8.82 5.79
N TYR A 440 24.74 -7.71 6.50
CA TYR A 440 23.82 -7.56 7.62
C TYR A 440 22.59 -6.77 7.16
N LYS A 441 21.43 -7.43 7.08
CA LYS A 441 20.16 -6.81 6.69
C LYS A 441 19.13 -6.96 7.82
N PRO A 442 19.11 -6.03 8.79
CA PRO A 442 18.14 -6.05 9.88
C PRO A 442 16.72 -5.80 9.37
N HIS A 443 15.73 -6.28 10.09
CA HIS A 443 14.34 -5.97 9.80
C HIS A 443 14.07 -4.45 10.00
N PRO A 444 13.25 -3.77 9.15
CA PRO A 444 12.99 -2.33 9.27
C PRO A 444 12.42 -1.86 10.61
N PHE A 445 11.82 -2.77 11.38
CA PHE A 445 11.27 -2.46 12.71
C PHE A 445 12.22 -2.78 13.86
N THR A 446 13.41 -3.26 13.59
CA THR A 446 14.41 -3.54 14.63
C THR A 446 14.67 -2.30 15.49
N GLY A 447 14.55 -2.45 16.82
CA GLY A 447 14.76 -1.36 17.77
C GLY A 447 13.63 -0.33 17.84
N THR A 448 12.48 -0.59 17.21
CA THR A 448 11.33 0.33 17.30
C THR A 448 10.51 0.13 18.56
N VAL A 449 10.54 -1.05 19.16
CA VAL A 449 9.81 -1.43 20.37
C VAL A 449 10.77 -1.59 21.55
N SER A 450 11.88 -2.31 21.38
CA SER A 450 12.89 -2.56 22.40
C SER A 450 14.11 -1.64 22.23
N ALA A 451 14.43 -0.86 23.27
CA ALA A 451 15.65 -0.06 23.33
C ALA A 451 16.91 -0.93 23.33
N GLU A 452 16.84 -2.13 23.91
CA GLU A 452 17.91 -3.11 23.96
C GLU A 452 18.21 -3.67 22.58
N ALA A 453 17.18 -4.07 21.79
CA ALA A 453 17.33 -4.49 20.40
C ALA A 453 17.93 -3.35 19.55
N GLY A 454 17.51 -2.11 19.78
CA GLY A 454 18.11 -0.94 19.11
C GLY A 454 19.58 -0.70 19.50
N ALA A 455 19.97 -0.98 20.75
CA ALA A 455 21.37 -0.90 21.17
C ALA A 455 22.21 -2.02 20.57
N ALA A 456 21.72 -3.26 20.59
CA ALA A 456 22.38 -4.41 19.98
C ALA A 456 22.57 -4.21 18.46
N HIS A 457 21.53 -3.74 17.75
CA HIS A 457 21.64 -3.38 16.33
C HIS A 457 22.77 -2.37 16.05
N ARG A 458 22.92 -1.33 16.88
CA ARG A 458 24.02 -0.36 16.72
C ARG A 458 25.39 -1.00 16.96
N ARG A 459 25.53 -1.91 17.95
CA ARG A 459 26.81 -2.63 18.20
C ARG A 459 27.16 -3.55 17.04
N ILE A 460 26.17 -4.33 16.53
CA ILE A 460 26.35 -5.18 15.35
C ILE A 460 26.76 -4.34 14.12
N THR A 461 26.09 -3.21 13.90
CA THR A 461 26.46 -2.28 12.81
C THR A 461 27.90 -1.82 12.94
N ALA A 462 28.32 -1.40 14.11
CA ALA A 462 29.70 -0.96 14.36
C ALA A 462 30.73 -2.09 14.17
N LEU A 463 30.41 -3.33 14.53
CA LEU A 463 31.25 -4.50 14.29
C LEU A 463 31.43 -4.76 12.77
N VAL A 464 30.35 -4.73 12.02
CA VAL A 464 30.39 -4.92 10.54
C VAL A 464 31.20 -3.80 9.86
N GLU A 465 30.96 -2.54 10.24
CA GLU A 465 31.66 -1.38 9.68
C GLU A 465 33.16 -1.38 10.02
N LYS A 466 33.51 -1.75 11.26
CA LYS A 466 34.90 -1.90 11.69
C LYS A 466 35.62 -2.99 10.88
N ALA A 467 35.00 -4.16 10.78
CA ALA A 467 35.57 -5.29 10.01
C ALA A 467 35.69 -4.96 8.51
N ALA A 468 34.75 -4.17 7.94
CA ALA A 468 34.85 -3.68 6.57
C ALA A 468 36.05 -2.75 6.37
N ALA A 469 36.28 -1.83 7.32
CA ALA A 469 37.45 -0.93 7.27
C ALA A 469 38.79 -1.68 7.41
N GLU A 470 38.86 -2.65 8.33
CA GLU A 470 40.02 -3.52 8.49
C GLU A 470 40.33 -4.32 7.22
N ARG A 471 39.28 -4.89 6.60
CA ARG A 471 39.41 -5.64 5.35
C ARG A 471 39.84 -4.76 4.17
N ALA A 472 39.34 -3.52 4.07
CA ALA A 472 39.74 -2.58 3.04
C ALA A 472 41.22 -2.19 3.13
N ALA A 473 41.83 -2.27 4.32
CA ALA A 473 43.26 -2.02 4.54
C ALA A 473 44.13 -3.24 4.23
N ASP A 474 43.56 -4.43 4.08
CA ASP A 474 44.30 -5.68 3.83
C ASP A 474 44.56 -5.88 2.34
N ARG A 475 45.84 -6.01 1.97
CA ARG A 475 46.28 -6.21 0.58
C ARG A 475 45.73 -7.46 -0.08
N ARG A 476 45.32 -8.47 0.70
CA ARG A 476 44.71 -9.70 0.17
C ARG A 476 43.37 -9.43 -0.51
N PHE A 477 42.73 -8.33 -0.14
CA PHE A 477 41.43 -7.91 -0.66
C PHE A 477 41.54 -6.63 -1.52
N ALA A 478 42.67 -6.49 -2.25
CA ALA A 478 42.82 -5.37 -3.17
C ALA A 478 41.71 -5.40 -4.25
N SER A 479 41.14 -4.26 -4.54
CA SER A 479 40.08 -4.09 -5.53
C SER A 479 40.49 -3.10 -6.59
N ASP A 480 39.78 -3.08 -7.72
CA ASP A 480 39.95 -2.07 -8.77
C ASP A 480 39.09 -0.82 -8.49
N PRO A 481 39.70 0.29 -8.01
CA PRO A 481 38.93 1.51 -7.71
C PRO A 481 38.33 2.15 -8.97
N ALA A 482 38.91 1.95 -10.15
CA ALA A 482 38.40 2.51 -11.40
C ALA A 482 37.10 1.82 -11.82
N ALA A 483 37.06 0.50 -11.74
CA ALA A 483 35.85 -0.29 -12.02
C ALA A 483 34.71 0.07 -11.05
N GLN A 484 35.03 0.28 -9.76
CA GLN A 484 34.03 0.71 -8.77
C GLN A 484 33.50 2.11 -9.03
N ALA A 485 34.37 3.06 -9.37
CA ALA A 485 33.97 4.41 -9.72
C ALA A 485 33.07 4.45 -10.97
N GLN A 486 33.38 3.61 -11.96
CA GLN A 486 32.54 3.47 -13.13
C GLN A 486 31.15 2.89 -12.78
N ALA A 487 31.11 1.82 -11.98
CA ALA A 487 29.85 1.20 -11.53
C ALA A 487 29.02 2.20 -10.69
N LYS A 488 29.64 3.02 -9.86
CA LYS A 488 28.96 4.07 -9.09
C LYS A 488 28.35 5.15 -9.99
N THR A 489 29.09 5.59 -11.01
CA THR A 489 28.59 6.56 -12.00
C THR A 489 27.38 6.00 -12.75
N GLU A 490 27.42 4.72 -13.12
CA GLU A 490 26.31 4.04 -13.76
C GLU A 490 25.10 3.92 -12.82
N LEU A 491 25.33 3.60 -11.54
CA LEU A 491 24.30 3.55 -10.51
C LEU A 491 23.57 4.89 -10.37
N ASP A 492 24.34 5.98 -10.24
CA ASP A 492 23.81 7.35 -10.13
C ASP A 492 22.97 7.72 -11.38
N ARG A 493 23.41 7.32 -12.57
CA ARG A 493 22.68 7.52 -13.84
C ARG A 493 21.34 6.78 -13.84
N ILE A 494 21.34 5.51 -13.41
CA ILE A 494 20.15 4.68 -13.35
C ILE A 494 19.16 5.25 -12.32
N GLU A 495 19.64 5.65 -11.14
CA GLU A 495 18.80 6.25 -10.09
C GLU A 495 18.15 7.55 -10.55
N ALA A 496 18.90 8.42 -11.22
CA ALA A 496 18.38 9.65 -11.80
C ALA A 496 17.27 9.35 -12.83
N ARG A 497 17.46 8.34 -13.69
CA ARG A 497 16.44 7.94 -14.68
C ARG A 497 15.21 7.34 -14.02
N LEU A 498 15.36 6.48 -13.02
CA LEU A 498 14.25 5.93 -12.23
C LEU A 498 13.47 7.04 -11.52
N ALA A 499 14.14 8.05 -10.97
CA ALA A 499 13.49 9.20 -10.34
C ALA A 499 12.65 10.02 -11.33
N VAL A 500 13.14 10.22 -12.56
CA VAL A 500 12.36 10.88 -13.65
C VAL A 500 11.12 10.05 -13.99
N LEU A 501 11.27 8.74 -14.15
CA LEU A 501 10.16 7.85 -14.45
C LEU A 501 9.15 7.80 -13.29
N ALA A 502 9.59 7.81 -12.03
CA ALA A 502 8.72 7.87 -10.86
C ALA A 502 7.97 9.21 -10.77
N GLY A 503 8.62 10.33 -11.08
CA GLY A 503 8.03 11.66 -11.04
C GLY A 503 6.90 11.88 -12.04
N ALA A 504 6.88 11.11 -13.13
CA ALA A 504 5.82 11.17 -14.13
C ALA A 504 4.49 10.55 -13.65
N ASP A 505 4.50 9.71 -12.59
CA ASP A 505 3.29 9.13 -11.96
C ASP A 505 2.64 10.05 -10.92
N GLY A 506 3.25 11.16 -10.60
CA GLY A 506 2.71 12.14 -9.68
C GLY A 506 1.41 12.75 -10.18
N GLY A 507 0.34 11.98 -10.26
CA GLY A 507 -1.00 12.41 -10.67
C GLY A 507 -1.41 13.66 -9.92
N LYS A 508 -1.35 14.82 -10.62
CA LYS A 508 -1.78 16.12 -10.10
C LYS A 508 -3.31 16.23 -10.05
N GLY A 509 -4.02 15.24 -10.56
CA GLY A 509 -5.47 15.19 -10.67
C GLY A 509 -6.20 14.74 -9.41
N ASP A 510 -7.51 14.79 -9.47
CA ASP A 510 -8.39 14.19 -8.47
C ASP A 510 -8.77 12.73 -8.84
N GLU A 511 -9.65 12.13 -8.05
CA GLU A 511 -10.10 10.76 -8.23
C GLU A 511 -10.73 10.50 -9.62
N ALA A 512 -11.49 11.46 -10.14
CA ALA A 512 -12.14 11.33 -11.44
C ALA A 512 -11.12 11.37 -12.61
N GLU A 513 -10.12 12.24 -12.51
CA GLU A 513 -9.02 12.27 -13.47
C GLU A 513 -8.18 11.00 -13.42
N ALA A 514 -7.87 10.53 -12.21
CA ALA A 514 -7.12 9.28 -12.02
C ALA A 514 -7.86 8.09 -12.67
N THR A 515 -9.19 8.04 -12.54
CA THR A 515 -10.01 7.01 -13.21
C THR A 515 -9.96 7.13 -14.74
N ARG A 516 -9.91 8.35 -15.28
CA ARG A 516 -9.79 8.60 -16.73
C ARG A 516 -8.40 8.27 -17.29
N ASP A 517 -7.36 8.70 -16.56
CA ASP A 517 -5.98 8.74 -17.04
C ASP A 517 -5.17 7.48 -16.69
N GLY A 518 -5.83 6.48 -16.16
CA GLY A 518 -5.22 5.27 -15.61
C GLY A 518 -4.65 4.27 -16.65
N VAL A 519 -4.36 4.66 -17.88
CA VAL A 519 -3.75 3.78 -18.90
C VAL A 519 -2.27 3.56 -18.58
N VAL A 520 -1.82 2.30 -18.62
CA VAL A 520 -0.40 1.95 -18.47
C VAL A 520 0.38 2.36 -19.69
N ASP A 521 1.49 3.01 -19.43
CA ASP A 521 2.60 3.04 -20.37
C ASP A 521 3.42 1.74 -20.20
N ILE A 522 3.11 0.74 -21.04
CA ILE A 522 3.75 -0.59 -20.99
C ILE A 522 5.27 -0.47 -21.26
N GLU A 523 5.67 0.41 -22.17
CA GLU A 523 7.08 0.60 -22.50
C GLU A 523 7.84 1.20 -21.31
N ARG A 524 7.22 2.15 -20.63
CA ARG A 524 7.77 2.70 -19.37
C ARG A 524 7.87 1.63 -18.28
N HIS A 525 6.88 0.76 -18.16
CA HIS A 525 6.92 -0.34 -17.18
C HIS A 525 8.08 -1.30 -17.47
N LYS A 526 8.26 -1.68 -18.73
CA LYS A 526 9.41 -2.50 -19.19
C LYS A 526 10.74 -1.79 -18.93
N GLU A 527 10.82 -0.48 -19.22
CA GLU A 527 12.02 0.33 -18.96
C GLU A 527 12.36 0.35 -17.46
N VAL A 528 11.37 0.55 -16.59
CA VAL A 528 11.58 0.52 -15.12
C VAL A 528 12.06 -0.86 -14.66
N ALA A 529 11.47 -1.94 -15.19
CA ALA A 529 11.89 -3.31 -14.83
C ALA A 529 13.34 -3.58 -15.27
N ARG A 530 13.72 -3.19 -16.50
CA ARG A 530 15.09 -3.29 -17.02
C ARG A 530 16.06 -2.48 -16.16
N LEU A 531 15.75 -1.21 -15.90
CA LEU A 531 16.60 -0.33 -15.09
C LEU A 531 16.80 -0.85 -13.66
N ARG A 532 15.80 -1.51 -13.06
CA ARG A 532 15.95 -2.14 -11.75
C ARG A 532 16.88 -3.34 -11.76
N ALA A 533 16.86 -4.14 -12.82
CA ALA A 533 17.80 -5.25 -12.98
C ALA A 533 19.25 -4.71 -13.18
N GLU A 534 19.41 -3.68 -14.01
CA GLU A 534 20.69 -3.00 -14.20
C GLU A 534 21.19 -2.34 -12.90
N TRP A 535 20.28 -1.69 -12.15
CA TRP A 535 20.57 -1.09 -10.85
C TRP A 535 21.15 -2.13 -9.87
N ASN A 536 20.52 -3.30 -9.79
CA ASN A 536 20.99 -4.37 -8.91
C ASN A 536 22.40 -4.78 -9.25
N THR A 537 22.73 -4.98 -10.53
CA THR A 537 24.09 -5.32 -10.97
C THR A 537 25.10 -4.21 -10.68
N ALA A 538 24.74 -2.94 -11.00
CA ALA A 538 25.58 -1.78 -10.77
C ALA A 538 25.83 -1.56 -9.27
N TYR A 539 24.79 -1.74 -8.43
CA TYR A 539 24.90 -1.65 -6.98
C TYR A 539 25.98 -2.60 -6.42
N TRP A 540 25.91 -3.90 -6.77
CA TRP A 540 26.88 -4.86 -6.24
C TRP A 540 28.30 -4.65 -6.76
N ARG A 541 28.47 -4.02 -7.94
CA ARG A 541 29.77 -3.65 -8.51
C ARG A 541 30.33 -2.33 -7.99
N SER A 542 29.52 -1.50 -7.36
CA SER A 542 29.91 -0.15 -6.89
C SER A 542 30.83 -0.17 -5.66
N PHE A 543 31.11 -1.34 -5.10
CA PHE A 543 32.02 -1.54 -3.96
C PHE A 543 32.73 -2.88 -4.07
N PRO A 544 33.82 -3.09 -3.29
CA PRO A 544 34.57 -4.36 -3.31
C PRO A 544 33.68 -5.57 -3.04
N ALA A 545 33.82 -6.61 -3.84
CA ALA A 545 33.01 -7.83 -3.73
C ALA A 545 33.14 -8.54 -2.37
N TYR A 546 34.24 -8.33 -1.67
CA TYR A 546 34.52 -8.90 -0.35
C TYR A 546 34.17 -7.96 0.82
N GLU A 547 33.71 -6.72 0.55
CA GLU A 547 33.42 -5.74 1.59
C GLU A 547 32.20 -6.16 2.41
N HIS A 548 32.33 -6.19 3.75
CA HIS A 548 31.19 -6.37 4.64
C HIS A 548 30.26 -5.18 4.54
N ARG A 549 28.94 -5.40 4.58
CA ARG A 549 27.98 -4.30 4.46
C ARG A 549 26.78 -4.43 5.37
N VAL A 550 26.30 -3.27 5.83
CA VAL A 550 25.02 -3.11 6.51
C VAL A 550 24.00 -2.56 5.52
N ILE A 551 22.86 -3.23 5.38
CA ILE A 551 21.81 -2.89 4.43
C ILE A 551 20.53 -2.54 5.20
N THR A 552 20.31 -1.26 5.48
CA THR A 552 19.15 -0.76 6.24
C THR A 552 18.00 -0.24 5.38
N GLY A 553 18.28 0.02 4.09
CA GLY A 553 17.30 0.54 3.14
C GLY A 553 16.34 -0.51 2.57
N ALA A 554 15.35 -0.04 1.80
CA ALA A 554 14.44 -0.89 1.05
C ALA A 554 15.15 -1.59 -0.13
N GLU A 555 16.19 -0.97 -0.67
CA GLU A 555 17.04 -1.48 -1.75
C GLU A 555 18.50 -1.68 -1.23
N PRO A 556 19.20 -2.71 -1.69
CA PRO A 556 18.68 -3.84 -2.48
C PRO A 556 17.62 -4.62 -1.71
N ARG A 557 16.64 -5.17 -2.46
CA ARG A 557 15.54 -5.96 -1.85
C ARG A 557 16.09 -7.25 -1.21
N LEU A 558 15.30 -7.84 -0.33
CA LEU A 558 15.71 -9.05 0.37
C LEU A 558 16.09 -10.20 -0.59
N TYR A 559 15.29 -10.41 -1.64
CA TYR A 559 15.58 -11.47 -2.64
C TYR A 559 16.83 -11.16 -3.48
N ASP A 560 17.14 -9.90 -3.72
CA ASP A 560 18.41 -9.50 -4.36
C ASP A 560 19.60 -9.88 -3.46
N CYS A 561 19.46 -9.74 -2.13
CA CYS A 561 20.47 -10.21 -1.17
C CYS A 561 20.55 -11.74 -1.11
N PHE A 562 19.43 -12.46 -1.23
CA PHE A 562 19.41 -13.92 -1.31
C PHE A 562 20.21 -14.43 -2.52
N ASN A 563 20.03 -13.80 -3.67
CA ASN A 563 20.66 -14.22 -4.91
C ASN A 563 22.19 -14.11 -4.87
N VAL A 564 22.73 -13.04 -4.26
CA VAL A 564 24.19 -12.86 -4.12
C VAL A 564 24.80 -13.59 -2.92
N SER A 565 24.00 -14.20 -2.05
CA SER A 565 24.48 -14.91 -0.86
C SER A 565 24.64 -16.39 -1.12
N ALA A 566 25.73 -16.98 -0.62
CA ALA A 566 25.97 -18.42 -0.62
C ALA A 566 25.26 -19.14 0.53
N ALA A 567 24.99 -18.41 1.63
CA ALA A 567 24.25 -18.91 2.78
C ALA A 567 23.54 -17.78 3.51
N MET A 568 22.61 -18.17 4.40
CA MET A 568 21.90 -17.22 5.27
C MET A 568 21.91 -17.68 6.72
N VAL A 569 22.01 -16.71 7.64
CA VAL A 569 21.70 -16.87 9.06
C VAL A 569 20.47 -16.00 9.37
N SER A 570 19.49 -16.55 10.04
CA SER A 570 18.23 -15.84 10.36
C SER A 570 17.60 -16.39 11.63
N ASP A 571 16.38 -15.91 11.91
CA ASP A 571 15.50 -16.36 13.00
C ASP A 571 14.26 -17.03 12.41
N ILE A 572 13.39 -17.59 13.27
CA ILE A 572 12.09 -18.12 12.83
C ILE A 572 11.24 -17.00 12.24
N SER A 573 11.13 -16.98 10.92
CA SER A 573 10.35 -15.99 10.18
C SER A 573 10.00 -16.49 8.78
N SER A 574 9.14 -15.76 8.07
CA SER A 574 8.84 -16.02 6.64
C SER A 574 10.08 -15.88 5.74
N VAL A 575 11.11 -15.16 6.20
CA VAL A 575 12.38 -14.98 5.49
C VAL A 575 13.07 -16.33 5.26
N VAL A 576 13.06 -17.22 6.27
CA VAL A 576 13.63 -18.57 6.16
C VAL A 576 12.85 -19.40 5.15
N SER A 577 11.51 -19.38 5.24
CA SER A 577 10.66 -20.13 4.30
C SER A 577 10.85 -19.66 2.86
N ASP A 578 11.08 -18.38 2.64
CA ASP A 578 11.39 -17.85 1.31
C ASP A 578 12.80 -18.25 0.84
N PHE A 579 13.81 -18.20 1.73
CA PHE A 579 15.19 -18.55 1.39
C PHE A 579 15.35 -20.02 0.99
N ILE A 580 14.55 -20.91 1.55
CA ILE A 580 14.53 -22.35 1.19
C ILE A 580 14.33 -22.56 -0.32
N ALA A 581 13.63 -21.63 -1.00
CA ALA A 581 13.47 -21.69 -2.45
C ALA A 581 14.80 -21.69 -3.21
N SER A 582 15.84 -21.07 -2.65
CA SER A 582 17.17 -21.04 -3.26
C SER A 582 17.93 -22.38 -3.19
N GLY A 583 17.52 -23.31 -2.33
CA GLY A 583 18.24 -24.57 -2.06
C GLY A 583 19.57 -24.41 -1.32
N LYS A 584 19.99 -23.19 -1.03
CA LYS A 584 21.29 -22.86 -0.42
C LYS A 584 21.33 -23.23 1.08
N PRO A 585 22.54 -23.44 1.66
CA PRO A 585 22.71 -23.65 3.09
C PRO A 585 22.15 -22.48 3.94
N TYR A 586 21.55 -22.79 5.06
CA TYR A 586 21.09 -21.78 6.00
C TYR A 586 21.15 -22.25 7.45
N ALA A 587 21.27 -21.28 8.35
CA ALA A 587 21.23 -21.51 9.77
C ALA A 587 20.11 -20.68 10.42
N VAL A 588 19.53 -21.22 11.48
CA VAL A 588 18.49 -20.53 12.25
C VAL A 588 18.84 -20.59 13.73
N THR A 589 18.73 -19.44 14.42
CA THR A 589 19.09 -19.31 15.82
C THR A 589 17.95 -19.77 16.71
N ASP A 590 18.22 -20.71 17.61
CA ASP A 590 17.33 -21.05 18.72
C ASP A 590 17.58 -20.08 19.91
N SER A 591 17.13 -18.84 19.75
CA SER A 591 17.33 -17.78 20.75
C SER A 591 16.58 -18.04 22.07
N ALA A 592 15.55 -18.90 22.03
CA ALA A 592 14.78 -19.29 23.21
C ALA A 592 15.38 -20.50 23.96
N GLU A 593 16.45 -21.09 23.42
CA GLU A 593 17.14 -22.27 23.99
C GLU A 593 16.24 -23.48 24.21
N LEU A 594 15.35 -23.75 23.25
CA LEU A 594 14.44 -24.91 23.30
C LEU A 594 15.18 -26.25 23.14
N GLY A 595 16.37 -26.22 22.54
CA GLY A 595 17.13 -27.39 22.13
C GLY A 595 16.72 -27.89 20.76
N VAL A 596 17.68 -28.51 20.05
CA VAL A 596 17.60 -28.85 18.62
C VAL A 596 16.33 -29.66 18.27
N GLU A 597 16.05 -30.71 19.01
CA GLU A 597 14.92 -31.61 18.73
C GLU A 597 13.56 -30.91 18.89
N GLU A 598 13.40 -30.18 20.00
CA GLU A 598 12.17 -29.44 20.26
C GLU A 598 11.98 -28.28 19.28
N PHE A 599 13.05 -27.57 18.96
CA PHE A 599 13.04 -26.47 18.00
C PHE A 599 12.64 -26.94 16.58
N LYS A 600 13.19 -28.07 16.11
CA LYS A 600 12.80 -28.72 14.84
C LYS A 600 11.38 -29.27 14.85
N ARG A 601 10.94 -29.78 16.01
CA ARG A 601 9.56 -30.29 16.17
C ARG A 601 8.52 -29.19 16.02
N GLN A 602 8.79 -28.03 16.60
CA GLN A 602 7.88 -26.88 16.57
C GLN A 602 7.88 -26.13 15.23
N ASN A 603 8.99 -26.18 14.49
CA ASN A 603 9.20 -25.33 13.30
C ASN A 603 9.64 -26.18 12.11
N THR A 604 8.76 -26.36 11.14
CA THR A 604 9.05 -27.18 9.95
C THR A 604 10.19 -26.61 9.12
N ALA A 605 10.25 -25.29 8.94
CA ALA A 605 11.24 -24.61 8.10
C ALA A 605 12.70 -24.75 8.60
N VAL A 606 12.91 -25.19 9.85
CA VAL A 606 14.28 -25.38 10.39
C VAL A 606 14.77 -26.83 10.39
N ARG A 607 13.98 -27.78 9.92
CA ARG A 607 14.32 -29.20 9.95
C ARG A 607 15.61 -29.54 9.19
N ALA A 608 15.91 -28.79 8.15
CA ALA A 608 17.11 -28.91 7.35
C ALA A 608 18.10 -27.72 7.52
N ALA A 609 17.98 -26.97 8.61
CA ALA A 609 18.87 -25.87 8.97
C ALA A 609 19.98 -26.35 9.91
N VAL A 610 21.11 -25.64 9.89
CA VAL A 610 22.05 -25.65 11.02
C VAL A 610 21.39 -24.85 12.15
N ILE A 611 21.18 -25.46 13.32
CA ILE A 611 20.60 -24.77 14.46
C ILE A 611 21.72 -24.13 15.26
N LEU A 612 21.63 -22.80 15.44
CA LEU A 612 22.62 -22.04 16.22
C LEU A 612 22.14 -21.82 17.65
N SER A 613 23.01 -22.05 18.58
CA SER A 613 22.89 -21.56 19.97
C SER A 613 23.14 -20.05 20.03
N ASN A 614 22.84 -19.40 21.16
CA ASN A 614 23.12 -17.97 21.38
C ASN A 614 24.65 -17.69 21.33
N SER A 615 25.51 -18.68 21.57
CA SER A 615 26.95 -18.56 21.38
C SER A 615 27.40 -18.69 19.93
N ALA A 616 26.52 -19.07 19.01
CA ALA A 616 26.80 -19.38 17.60
C ALA A 616 27.96 -20.42 17.43
N ALA A 617 28.07 -21.39 18.34
CA ALA A 617 29.16 -22.38 18.30
C ALA A 617 29.11 -23.24 17.03
N GLU A 618 27.91 -23.50 16.53
CA GLU A 618 27.62 -24.38 15.40
C GLU A 618 27.81 -23.70 14.03
N LEU A 619 28.19 -22.42 14.00
CA LEU A 619 28.35 -21.65 12.75
C LEU A 619 29.39 -22.26 11.81
N GLY A 620 30.42 -22.95 12.34
CA GLY A 620 31.40 -23.67 11.56
C GLY A 620 30.77 -24.67 10.58
N SER A 621 29.74 -25.40 11.00
CA SER A 621 29.04 -26.38 10.16
C SER A 621 28.34 -25.72 8.94
N LEU A 622 27.79 -24.49 9.11
CA LEU A 622 27.24 -23.73 8.01
C LEU A 622 28.32 -23.31 7.01
N LEU A 623 29.48 -22.85 7.53
CA LEU A 623 30.60 -22.42 6.68
C LEU A 623 31.22 -23.60 5.91
N ASP A 624 31.28 -24.78 6.53
CA ASP A 624 31.75 -26.00 5.88
C ASP A 624 30.81 -26.43 4.74
N ALA A 625 29.49 -26.33 4.95
CA ALA A 625 28.50 -26.59 3.92
C ALA A 625 28.64 -25.64 2.70
N VAL A 626 28.99 -24.36 2.96
CA VAL A 626 29.23 -23.36 1.91
C VAL A 626 30.52 -23.67 1.12
N ARG A 627 31.57 -24.07 1.82
CA ARG A 627 32.90 -24.34 1.24
C ARG A 627 32.98 -25.66 0.45
N ALA A 628 32.25 -26.64 0.94
CA ALA A 628 32.22 -27.99 0.36
C ALA A 628 30.79 -28.49 0.13
N PRO A 629 30.05 -27.91 -0.84
CA PRO A 629 28.62 -28.24 -1.04
C PRO A 629 28.37 -29.72 -1.31
N ALA A 630 29.34 -30.42 -1.95
CA ALA A 630 29.23 -31.84 -2.20
C ALA A 630 29.36 -32.73 -0.94
N ALA A 631 29.96 -32.21 0.13
CA ALA A 631 30.11 -32.87 1.41
C ALA A 631 29.09 -32.40 2.47
N ASP A 632 28.17 -31.55 2.11
CA ASP A 632 27.17 -31.02 3.01
C ASP A 632 26.16 -32.08 3.45
N PRO A 633 26.11 -32.45 4.74
CA PRO A 633 25.26 -33.52 5.24
C PRO A 633 23.76 -33.17 5.17
N LEU A 634 23.41 -31.89 5.13
CA LEU A 634 22.02 -31.42 5.09
C LEU A 634 21.51 -31.12 3.68
N ALA A 635 22.32 -31.31 2.63
CA ALA A 635 21.93 -31.00 1.25
C ALA A 635 20.69 -31.80 0.80
N GLY A 636 20.66 -33.11 1.12
CA GLY A 636 19.52 -33.98 0.86
C GLY A 636 18.26 -33.55 1.58
N ASP A 637 18.38 -33.28 2.88
CA ASP A 637 17.27 -32.86 3.73
C ASP A 637 16.71 -31.51 3.27
N ARG A 638 17.56 -30.57 2.83
CA ARG A 638 17.10 -29.28 2.27
C ARG A 638 16.32 -29.46 0.97
N LYS A 639 16.76 -30.33 0.08
CA LYS A 639 16.03 -30.64 -1.16
C LYS A 639 14.67 -31.26 -0.88
N GLU A 640 14.61 -32.19 0.07
CA GLU A 640 13.35 -32.81 0.49
C GLU A 640 12.42 -31.80 1.18
N LEU A 641 12.96 -30.99 2.10
CA LEU A 641 12.20 -29.95 2.78
C LEU A 641 11.66 -28.89 1.79
N LYS A 642 12.47 -28.45 0.83
CA LYS A 642 12.04 -27.55 -0.24
C LYS A 642 10.87 -28.14 -1.00
N ARG A 643 10.96 -29.39 -1.42
CA ARG A 643 9.88 -30.11 -2.11
C ARG A 643 8.61 -30.20 -1.25
N TYR A 644 8.76 -30.50 0.02
CA TYR A 644 7.65 -30.62 0.97
C TYR A 644 6.92 -29.28 1.19
N LEU A 645 7.69 -28.18 1.32
CA LEU A 645 7.12 -26.85 1.58
C LEU A 645 6.61 -26.15 0.33
N LEU A 646 7.34 -26.27 -0.80
CA LEU A 646 7.16 -25.43 -1.99
C LEU A 646 6.72 -26.20 -3.25
N GLY A 647 6.65 -27.54 -3.15
CA GLY A 647 6.39 -28.40 -4.29
C GLY A 647 7.66 -28.75 -5.10
N PRO A 648 7.51 -29.47 -6.21
CA PRO A 648 8.63 -29.86 -7.07
C PRO A 648 9.21 -28.64 -7.82
N ASP A 649 10.50 -28.72 -8.20
CA ASP A 649 11.16 -27.68 -9.00
C ASP A 649 10.66 -27.66 -10.46
N GLU A 650 10.28 -28.83 -10.98
CA GLU A 650 9.71 -29.00 -12.33
C GLU A 650 8.36 -29.75 -12.26
N PRO A 651 7.32 -29.28 -13.00
CA PRO A 651 7.28 -28.02 -13.76
C PRO A 651 7.44 -26.81 -12.84
N LYS A 652 7.87 -25.66 -13.38
CA LYS A 652 8.03 -24.42 -12.58
C LYS A 652 6.71 -24.02 -11.90
N SER A 653 6.79 -23.41 -10.73
CA SER A 653 5.60 -23.02 -9.97
C SER A 653 4.61 -22.14 -10.77
N ILE A 654 5.09 -21.31 -11.70
CA ILE A 654 4.20 -20.51 -12.55
C ILE A 654 3.43 -21.38 -13.53
N ASP A 655 4.06 -22.42 -14.07
CA ASP A 655 3.41 -23.32 -15.03
C ASP A 655 2.40 -24.21 -14.31
N GLN A 656 2.74 -24.68 -13.10
CA GLN A 656 1.78 -25.40 -12.22
C GLN A 656 0.57 -24.53 -11.90
N PHE A 657 0.80 -23.24 -11.57
CA PHE A 657 -0.27 -22.30 -11.25
C PHE A 657 -1.15 -22.02 -12.47
N ASN A 658 -0.58 -21.83 -13.67
CA ASN A 658 -1.32 -21.66 -14.91
C ASN A 658 -2.14 -22.91 -15.26
N ALA A 659 -1.57 -24.10 -15.09
CA ALA A 659 -2.27 -25.36 -15.30
C ALA A 659 -3.48 -25.50 -14.35
N ALA A 660 -3.31 -25.16 -13.07
CA ALA A 660 -4.40 -25.19 -12.10
C ALA A 660 -5.52 -24.16 -12.43
N VAL A 661 -5.14 -22.95 -12.88
CA VAL A 661 -6.12 -21.96 -13.37
C VAL A 661 -6.89 -22.50 -14.57
N ALA A 662 -6.21 -23.10 -15.53
CA ALA A 662 -6.84 -23.67 -16.73
C ALA A 662 -7.80 -24.84 -16.40
N ASP A 663 -7.36 -25.77 -15.54
CA ASP A 663 -8.20 -26.89 -15.09
C ASP A 663 -9.46 -26.42 -14.40
N LEU A 664 -9.32 -25.44 -13.48
CA LEU A 664 -10.47 -24.90 -12.75
C LEU A 664 -11.39 -24.08 -13.67
N ALA A 665 -10.86 -23.40 -14.68
CA ALA A 665 -11.65 -22.72 -15.70
C ALA A 665 -12.50 -23.70 -16.52
N LEU A 666 -11.92 -24.85 -16.92
CA LEU A 666 -12.67 -25.93 -17.59
C LEU A 666 -13.78 -26.51 -16.71
N LYS A 667 -13.54 -26.72 -15.42
CA LYS A 667 -14.57 -27.13 -14.45
C LYS A 667 -15.70 -26.11 -14.34
N SER A 668 -15.36 -24.81 -14.38
CA SER A 668 -16.35 -23.72 -14.41
C SER A 668 -17.18 -23.73 -15.69
N GLU A 669 -16.57 -23.91 -16.84
CA GLU A 669 -17.27 -23.96 -18.14
C GLU A 669 -18.18 -25.18 -18.26
N ALA A 670 -17.73 -26.35 -17.85
CA ALA A 670 -18.54 -27.58 -17.82
C ALA A 670 -19.79 -27.38 -16.95
N ARG A 671 -19.65 -26.80 -15.76
CA ARG A 671 -20.79 -26.47 -14.89
C ARG A 671 -21.76 -25.50 -15.57
N ASN A 672 -21.26 -24.42 -16.18
CA ASN A 672 -22.07 -23.40 -16.83
C ASN A 672 -22.81 -23.96 -18.07
N ALA A 673 -22.20 -24.89 -18.81
CA ALA A 673 -22.83 -25.58 -19.93
C ALA A 673 -23.96 -26.49 -19.43
N GLY A 674 -23.74 -27.27 -18.36
CA GLY A 674 -24.76 -28.09 -17.75
C GLY A 674 -25.99 -27.31 -17.26
N GLN A 675 -25.75 -26.15 -16.61
CA GLN A 675 -26.83 -25.26 -16.17
C GLN A 675 -27.65 -24.69 -17.34
N ARG A 676 -26.99 -24.28 -18.44
CA ARG A 676 -27.69 -23.81 -19.65
C ARG A 676 -28.53 -24.89 -20.29
N SER A 677 -28.03 -26.10 -20.39
CA SER A 677 -28.79 -27.23 -20.92
C SER A 677 -30.01 -27.56 -20.06
N GLN A 678 -29.87 -27.49 -18.73
CA GLN A 678 -31.02 -27.71 -17.81
C GLN A 678 -32.05 -26.57 -17.89
N ALA A 679 -31.60 -25.31 -18.01
CA ALA A 679 -32.50 -24.17 -18.16
C ALA A 679 -33.26 -24.23 -19.50
N GLY A 680 -32.60 -24.57 -20.61
CA GLY A 680 -33.24 -24.76 -21.90
C GLY A 680 -34.24 -25.90 -21.90
N ALA A 681 -33.89 -27.03 -21.27
CA ALA A 681 -34.84 -28.17 -21.13
C ALA A 681 -36.06 -27.82 -20.26
N ALA A 682 -35.88 -26.99 -19.21
CA ALA A 682 -36.97 -26.50 -18.38
C ALA A 682 -37.86 -25.52 -19.14
N GLU A 683 -37.31 -24.63 -19.93
CA GLU A 683 -38.02 -23.66 -20.78
C GLU A 683 -38.83 -24.39 -21.89
N ASP A 684 -38.23 -25.39 -22.54
CA ASP A 684 -38.90 -26.26 -23.50
C ASP A 684 -40.03 -27.07 -22.87
N ALA A 685 -39.87 -27.58 -21.63
CA ALA A 685 -40.90 -28.29 -20.89
C ALA A 685 -42.03 -27.34 -20.47
N GLU A 686 -41.74 -26.10 -20.10
CA GLU A 686 -42.73 -25.08 -19.75
C GLU A 686 -43.51 -24.62 -20.99
N LEU A 687 -42.85 -24.46 -22.16
CA LEU A 687 -43.51 -24.23 -23.44
C LEU A 687 -44.39 -25.41 -23.85
N ALA A 688 -43.93 -26.64 -23.67
CA ALA A 688 -44.69 -27.84 -24.00
C ALA A 688 -45.94 -27.99 -23.10
N THR A 689 -45.86 -27.51 -21.85
CA THR A 689 -47.03 -27.51 -20.94
C THR A 689 -47.96 -26.31 -21.15
N ALA A 690 -47.47 -25.21 -21.74
CA ALA A 690 -48.25 -24.01 -22.03
C ALA A 690 -49.02 -24.05 -23.37
N LEU A 691 -48.81 -25.09 -24.19
CA LEU A 691 -49.60 -25.33 -25.41
C LEU A 691 -50.77 -26.32 -25.05
N PRO A 692 -52.01 -25.87 -24.76
CA PRO A 692 -53.16 -26.74 -24.67
C PRO A 692 -53.43 -27.28 -26.05
N GLY A 693 -53.48 -28.61 -26.17
CA GLY A 693 -53.77 -29.31 -27.42
C GLY A 693 -55.05 -28.81 -28.06
N GLN A 694 -54.92 -28.14 -29.19
CA GLN A 694 -56.02 -28.06 -30.15
C GLN A 694 -56.26 -29.48 -30.72
N ARG A 695 -57.14 -30.22 -30.09
CA ARG A 695 -57.85 -31.33 -30.77
C ARG A 695 -59.10 -30.74 -31.40
N SER A 696 -59.08 -30.57 -32.71
CA SER A 696 -60.29 -30.43 -33.50
C SER A 696 -61.19 -31.69 -33.25
N PRO A 697 -62.44 -31.52 -32.96
CA PRO A 697 -63.40 -32.63 -33.15
C PRO A 697 -63.78 -32.66 -34.61
N ALA A 698 -63.65 -33.85 -35.25
CA ALA A 698 -64.25 -34.18 -36.55
C ALA A 698 -65.74 -34.04 -36.47
N ALA A 699 -66.29 -33.45 -37.51
CA ALA A 699 -67.73 -33.41 -37.78
C ALA A 699 -68.33 -34.85 -37.89
N ASP A 700 -69.41 -35.06 -37.22
CA ASP A 700 -70.35 -36.13 -37.62
C ASP A 700 -71.74 -35.52 -37.70
N ASP A 701 -72.27 -35.55 -38.92
CA ASP A 701 -73.68 -35.26 -39.32
C ASP A 701 -74.61 -36.34 -38.74
N THR A 702 -75.73 -35.94 -38.20
CA THR A 702 -77.04 -36.53 -38.52
C THR A 702 -78.19 -35.79 -37.85
N ASP A 703 -79.06 -35.27 -38.68
CA ASP A 703 -80.52 -35.17 -38.68
C ASP A 703 -81.33 -35.20 -37.38
N GLY A 704 -82.30 -34.32 -37.34
CA GLY A 704 -83.54 -34.64 -36.62
C GLY A 704 -84.33 -33.45 -36.10
N ALA A 705 -85.06 -32.83 -36.97
CA ALA A 705 -86.42 -32.27 -36.94
C ALA A 705 -87.15 -31.98 -35.62
N THR A 706 -87.88 -30.91 -35.66
CA THR A 706 -89.19 -30.48 -35.22
C THR A 706 -89.30 -29.49 -34.09
N THR A 707 -89.82 -28.38 -34.46
CA THR A 707 -90.58 -27.32 -33.75
C THR A 707 -91.80 -27.86 -32.98
N PRO A 708 -92.52 -27.12 -32.14
CA PRO A 708 -92.95 -25.75 -32.31
C PRO A 708 -92.33 -24.76 -31.25
#